data_5a55aaa303e63f6c14b5824dc84deb21
#
_entry.id   5a55aaa303e63f6c14b5824dc84deb21
#
_cell.length_a   1.000
_cell.length_b   1.000
_cell.length_c   1.000
_cell.angle_alpha   90.00
_cell.angle_beta   90.00
_cell.angle_gamma   90.00
#
_symmetry.space_group_name_H-M   'P 1'
#
loop_
_entity.id
_entity.type
_entity.pdbx_description
1 polymer ?
#
loop_
_entity_poly.entity_id
_entity_poly.type
_entity_poly.pdbx_seq_one_letter_code
_entity_poly.pdbx_strand_id
1 'polypeptide(L)'
;MKKMTLMLGTALAAVSSPAFAQEEPVEDEIIVTATLREADVQDIPLAVTAISPQVLERQGIADIRTLSSISPSFNIQSTQTETQGTSIRIRGVGTTGNNTGLESSVGVFIDGVYQSRPGVALGDLVDLERLEVLRGPQGTLFGRNTSAGALNITTKRPSLTKSEGFINATYGNYNLLNIQAGVSTPLSDKAAVRVTGSWRQRDGYLKSSTGAESNNRDRYMVRGQVYLEPTPDISVRLIADYSKVDENCCDAVIVRETELAPFFVGPVGAFPGHGLTTDGVDQSGFSALENLSTNGELFKNSARQWGLSGELRWDLGGAKLTYIGSYRDFTSESTQESDFTSLRLFTVGAGGSVSRNGIDPNGDDIKTTTHELRLQGSAFDGKLDWLVGGFYGHEKIVSIGSMTAGPDFQAGVSAGNFGSAAGVNPLLALTALGNGGVPVNINGAYAVNRFDQTAETFSIFTHNVFSITDTLSLTFGARYVDEKKTASFDQLAGSNGACQASVNGVLTGAVPAPLRAGLVGLNCFPFIAPVTLTTPLPGAPRASAFLPVPREWADTFKDDEITYTIQLSYKPADDWMIYGGMSHGFKSGGFNLDPTAANLINSTAVLTTGAAPVYADPRFNSEKVDAYEFGVKGKIGRLNANVAVFHMDMGDFQVLEFTGVQFTTFNVYAARSLGMEFELFGKLTDNLSINTAFTVTDSKYLSNCAQGVAPANLPSVQRLCGQKLTNAPDFTAVAGITYETTLGTSGWGLTANVNANYSGRRRTTTQALDTNGLPNPFDWQEDYMKVNARIGLSMPGDMISFELWATNLTNEITRGVTSNTPLRGGPGTRSRVGFVEEPRMYGLTVRAKF
;
A
#
# COMPACT_ATOMS: atom_id res chain seq x y z
N MET A 1 11.66 -32.76 -1.34
CA MET A 1 11.71 -33.15 0.08
C MET A 1 12.77 -34.21 0.36
N LYS A 2 14.05 -34.03 0.17
CA LYS A 2 15.13 -34.98 0.58
C LYS A 2 16.54 -34.39 0.47
N LYS A 3 16.80 -33.18 0.99
CA LYS A 3 18.18 -32.63 1.12
C LYS A 3 18.36 -31.56 2.21
N MET A 4 17.43 -31.39 3.18
CA MET A 4 17.52 -30.33 4.19
C MET A 4 17.56 -30.80 5.65
N THR A 5 17.76 -32.09 5.91
CA THR A 5 17.76 -32.66 7.28
C THR A 5 19.14 -32.73 7.95
N LEU A 6 20.20 -32.16 7.36
CA LEU A 6 21.56 -32.37 7.89
C LEU A 6 22.29 -31.09 8.38
N MET A 7 21.61 -29.92 8.43
CA MET A 7 22.25 -28.69 8.95
C MET A 7 21.69 -28.15 10.28
N LEU A 8 20.69 -28.78 10.87
CA LEU A 8 20.15 -28.36 12.17
C LEU A 8 20.86 -28.98 13.38
N GLY A 9 21.77 -29.91 13.16
CA GLY A 9 22.43 -30.68 14.25
C GLY A 9 23.69 -30.08 14.87
N THR A 10 24.30 -29.07 14.26
CA THR A 10 25.62 -28.54 14.70
C THR A 10 25.58 -27.15 15.34
N ALA A 11 24.45 -26.48 15.41
CA ALA A 11 24.35 -25.16 16.04
C ALA A 11 24.02 -25.18 17.54
N LEU A 12 23.72 -26.35 18.14
CA LEU A 12 23.31 -26.46 19.55
C LEU A 12 24.45 -26.74 20.53
N ALA A 13 25.69 -26.86 20.07
CA ALA A 13 26.82 -27.30 20.92
C ALA A 13 27.75 -26.17 21.44
N ALA A 14 27.42 -24.91 21.22
CA ALA A 14 28.27 -23.78 21.61
C ALA A 14 27.68 -22.87 22.71
N VAL A 15 26.67 -23.33 23.47
CA VAL A 15 26.13 -22.55 24.59
C VAL A 15 26.58 -23.15 25.92
N SER A 16 27.75 -22.72 26.35
CA SER A 16 28.17 -22.94 27.73
C SER A 16 28.97 -21.76 28.29
N SER A 17 28.25 -20.73 28.78
CA SER A 17 28.68 -19.91 29.91
C SER A 17 27.47 -19.11 30.42
N PRO A 18 27.09 -19.20 31.70
CA PRO A 18 26.04 -18.37 32.26
C PRO A 18 26.61 -16.99 32.57
N ALA A 19 26.33 -16.02 31.73
CA ALA A 19 26.41 -14.62 32.12
C ALA A 19 25.03 -14.25 32.67
N PHE A 20 24.95 -13.94 33.95
CA PHE A 20 23.78 -13.35 34.57
C PHE A 20 23.53 -12.00 33.92
N ALA A 21 22.52 -11.91 33.10
CA ALA A 21 22.02 -10.63 32.60
C ALA A 21 21.31 -9.91 33.76
N GLN A 22 21.83 -8.75 34.13
CA GLN A 22 21.17 -7.84 35.00
C GLN A 22 19.96 -7.27 34.21
N GLU A 23 18.72 -7.39 34.71
CA GLU A 23 17.56 -6.71 34.21
C GLU A 23 17.88 -5.22 34.14
N GLU A 24 17.85 -4.65 32.92
CA GLU A 24 17.73 -3.20 32.78
C GLU A 24 16.36 -2.79 33.32
N PRO A 25 16.28 -1.74 34.14
CA PRO A 25 15.00 -1.24 34.61
C PRO A 25 14.14 -0.88 33.39
N VAL A 26 12.90 -1.34 33.39
CA VAL A 26 11.89 -0.93 32.39
C VAL A 26 11.71 0.56 32.56
N GLU A 27 12.36 1.35 31.74
CA GLU A 27 12.19 2.80 31.70
C GLU A 27 10.75 3.10 31.30
N ASP A 28 10.04 3.90 32.11
CA ASP A 28 8.70 4.42 31.80
C ASP A 28 8.73 5.48 30.67
N GLU A 29 9.91 5.80 30.14
CA GLU A 29 10.14 6.78 29.08
C GLU A 29 10.21 6.10 27.71
N ILE A 30 9.33 6.51 26.79
CA ILE A 30 9.32 6.03 25.41
C ILE A 30 10.04 7.05 24.54
N ILE A 31 11.32 6.76 24.24
CA ILE A 31 12.15 7.61 23.40
C ILE A 31 11.74 7.47 21.93
N VAL A 32 11.55 8.59 21.25
CA VAL A 32 11.22 8.68 19.82
C VAL A 32 12.20 9.58 19.08
N THR A 33 12.22 9.43 17.77
CA THR A 33 13.02 10.27 16.85
C THR A 33 12.14 11.00 15.83
N ALA A 34 10.87 11.16 16.13
CA ALA A 34 9.87 11.81 15.29
C ALA A 34 10.29 13.22 14.80
N THR A 35 11.09 13.93 15.59
CA THR A 35 11.64 15.24 15.23
C THR A 35 13.09 15.20 14.73
N LEU A 36 13.58 14.04 14.32
CA LEU A 36 14.99 13.78 13.98
C LEU A 36 15.97 14.06 15.16
N ARG A 37 15.43 14.13 16.38
CA ARG A 37 16.12 14.22 17.66
C ARG A 37 15.52 13.18 18.60
N GLU A 38 16.34 12.62 19.46
CA GLU A 38 15.86 11.72 20.52
C GLU A 38 15.17 12.55 21.61
N ALA A 39 13.91 12.22 21.90
CA ALA A 39 13.12 12.90 22.95
C ALA A 39 12.06 11.92 23.49
N ASP A 40 11.58 12.16 24.71
CA ASP A 40 10.41 11.43 25.24
C ASP A 40 9.18 11.77 24.39
N VAL A 41 8.35 10.78 24.10
CA VAL A 41 7.10 10.92 23.32
C VAL A 41 6.15 11.94 23.96
N GLN A 42 6.22 12.11 25.30
CA GLN A 42 5.41 13.10 26.04
C GLN A 42 5.91 14.53 25.86
N ASP A 43 7.19 14.70 25.48
CA ASP A 43 7.82 16.01 25.30
C ASP A 43 7.73 16.56 23.85
N ILE A 44 7.20 15.78 22.94
CA ILE A 44 7.04 16.22 21.55
C ILE A 44 5.64 16.79 21.33
N PRO A 45 5.52 18.06 20.85
CA PRO A 45 4.22 18.70 20.61
C PRO A 45 3.57 18.21 19.30
N LEU A 46 3.37 16.90 19.16
CA LEU A 46 2.83 16.22 17.98
C LEU A 46 2.11 14.95 18.42
N ALA A 47 1.02 14.60 17.73
CA ALA A 47 0.37 13.30 17.92
C ALA A 47 1.23 12.19 17.31
N VAL A 48 1.87 11.38 18.17
CA VAL A 48 2.74 10.26 17.79
C VAL A 48 2.36 9.03 18.60
N THR A 49 2.19 7.88 17.94
CA THR A 49 2.17 6.58 18.62
C THR A 49 3.53 5.93 18.46
N ALA A 50 4.24 5.79 19.57
CA ALA A 50 5.53 5.09 19.61
C ALA A 50 5.32 3.67 20.16
N ILE A 51 5.86 2.71 19.46
CA ILE A 51 5.67 1.28 19.73
C ILE A 51 7.03 0.65 19.97
N SER A 52 7.26 0.22 21.22
CA SER A 52 8.50 -0.47 21.58
C SER A 52 8.50 -1.92 21.07
N PRO A 53 9.68 -2.55 20.94
CA PRO A 53 9.81 -3.97 20.57
C PRO A 53 8.99 -4.90 21.48
N GLN A 54 8.97 -4.59 22.77
CA GLN A 54 8.23 -5.37 23.77
C GLN A 54 6.71 -5.33 23.51
N VAL A 55 6.17 -4.16 23.14
CA VAL A 55 4.75 -4.03 22.77
C VAL A 55 4.45 -4.79 21.47
N LEU A 56 5.34 -4.72 20.47
CA LEU A 56 5.22 -5.50 19.23
C LEU A 56 5.20 -7.01 19.53
N GLU A 57 6.14 -7.49 20.36
CA GLU A 57 6.19 -8.90 20.78
C GLU A 57 4.94 -9.32 21.55
N ARG A 58 4.52 -8.55 22.58
CA ARG A 58 3.36 -8.84 23.46
C ARG A 58 2.05 -8.87 22.68
N GLN A 59 1.91 -8.02 21.66
CA GLN A 59 0.72 -7.96 20.82
C GLN A 59 0.83 -8.82 19.55
N GLY A 60 2.03 -9.37 19.26
CA GLY A 60 2.32 -10.24 18.13
C GLY A 60 2.24 -9.54 16.79
N ILE A 61 2.66 -8.31 16.76
CA ILE A 61 2.75 -7.52 15.55
C ILE A 61 4.02 -7.89 14.81
N ALA A 62 3.85 -8.63 13.73
CA ALA A 62 4.94 -9.10 12.89
C ALA A 62 4.96 -8.42 11.51
N ASP A 63 3.95 -7.59 11.21
CA ASP A 63 3.73 -7.01 9.88
C ASP A 63 3.06 -5.64 10.03
N ILE A 64 3.38 -4.69 9.17
CA ILE A 64 2.79 -3.34 9.16
C ILE A 64 1.26 -3.40 9.08
N ARG A 65 0.69 -4.40 8.42
CA ARG A 65 -0.76 -4.56 8.26
C ARG A 65 -1.51 -4.75 9.58
N THR A 66 -0.84 -5.22 10.61
CA THR A 66 -1.44 -5.44 11.92
C THR A 66 -1.33 -4.24 12.87
N LEU A 67 -0.70 -3.14 12.45
CA LEU A 67 -0.53 -1.92 13.27
C LEU A 67 -1.85 -1.24 13.66
N SER A 68 -2.92 -1.45 12.90
CA SER A 68 -4.26 -0.96 13.26
C SER A 68 -4.76 -1.52 14.60
N SER A 69 -4.18 -2.62 15.10
CA SER A 69 -4.50 -3.18 16.43
C SER A 69 -3.87 -2.39 17.59
N ILE A 70 -3.01 -1.43 17.31
CA ILE A 70 -2.40 -0.54 18.35
C ILE A 70 -2.77 0.93 18.07
N SER A 71 -2.73 1.37 16.81
CA SER A 71 -3.01 2.74 16.42
C SER A 71 -4.33 2.82 15.66
N PRO A 72 -5.44 3.22 16.30
CA PRO A 72 -6.77 3.20 15.68
C PRO A 72 -6.93 4.19 14.53
N SER A 73 -6.12 5.24 14.46
CA SER A 73 -6.10 6.17 13.33
C SER A 73 -5.35 5.64 12.10
N PHE A 74 -4.60 4.55 12.26
CA PHE A 74 -3.82 3.90 11.19
C PHE A 74 -4.65 2.81 10.53
N ASN A 75 -4.74 2.83 9.21
CA ASN A 75 -5.41 1.82 8.41
C ASN A 75 -4.56 1.46 7.19
N ILE A 76 -4.49 0.17 6.88
CA ILE A 76 -3.79 -0.34 5.70
C ILE A 76 -4.66 -1.35 4.99
N GLN A 77 -4.72 -1.27 3.67
CA GLN A 77 -5.49 -2.16 2.82
C GLN A 77 -4.67 -2.53 1.59
N SER A 78 -4.85 -3.76 1.12
CA SER A 78 -4.23 -4.24 -0.12
C SER A 78 -5.31 -4.69 -1.09
N THR A 79 -5.05 -4.50 -2.38
CA THR A 79 -5.88 -4.96 -3.49
C THR A 79 -5.18 -6.07 -4.26
N GLN A 80 -5.34 -6.15 -5.57
CA GLN A 80 -4.85 -7.23 -6.44
C GLN A 80 -3.37 -7.58 -6.27
N THR A 81 -2.52 -6.63 -5.93
CA THR A 81 -1.12 -6.87 -5.61
C THR A 81 -0.75 -6.18 -4.32
N GLU A 82 0.04 -6.81 -3.47
CA GLU A 82 0.54 -6.13 -2.26
C GLU A 82 1.51 -5.01 -2.62
N THR A 83 2.29 -5.17 -3.69
CA THR A 83 3.35 -4.24 -4.07
C THR A 83 2.84 -2.91 -4.61
N GLN A 84 1.82 -2.93 -5.47
CA GLN A 84 1.23 -1.74 -6.07
C GLN A 84 -0.09 -1.34 -5.41
N GLY A 85 -0.87 -2.33 -4.97
CA GLY A 85 -2.22 -2.16 -4.46
C GLY A 85 -2.33 -1.87 -2.97
N THR A 86 -1.21 -1.71 -2.26
CA THR A 86 -1.25 -1.37 -0.84
C THR A 86 -1.41 0.13 -0.63
N SER A 87 -2.37 0.49 0.20
CA SER A 87 -2.59 1.86 0.62
C SER A 87 -2.57 2.00 2.14
N ILE A 88 -1.82 2.98 2.63
CA ILE A 88 -1.77 3.36 4.03
C ILE A 88 -2.57 4.64 4.22
N ARG A 89 -3.36 4.69 5.29
CA ARG A 89 -4.15 5.86 5.69
C ARG A 89 -3.92 6.20 7.14
N ILE A 90 -3.84 7.48 7.42
CA ILE A 90 -3.83 8.04 8.78
C ILE A 90 -4.95 9.07 8.85
N ARG A 91 -5.78 9.02 9.91
CA ARG A 91 -6.94 9.92 10.10
C ARG A 91 -7.91 9.90 8.92
N GLY A 92 -8.06 8.73 8.26
CA GLY A 92 -8.91 8.56 7.08
C GLY A 92 -8.32 9.11 5.77
N VAL A 93 -7.15 9.75 5.81
CA VAL A 93 -6.48 10.34 4.64
C VAL A 93 -5.46 9.36 4.07
N GLY A 94 -5.52 9.13 2.76
CA GLY A 94 -4.62 8.26 2.01
C GLY A 94 -5.25 7.82 0.70
N THR A 95 -4.44 7.41 -0.26
CA THR A 95 -4.88 7.04 -1.60
C THR A 95 -4.93 5.52 -1.73
N THR A 96 -5.97 5.00 -2.36
CA THR A 96 -6.07 3.59 -2.74
C THR A 96 -5.41 3.42 -4.11
N GLY A 97 -4.55 2.44 -4.28
CA GLY A 97 -3.75 2.33 -5.48
C GLY A 97 -3.75 0.97 -6.14
N ASN A 98 -3.54 0.95 -7.43
CA ASN A 98 -2.91 -0.04 -8.31
C ASN A 98 -2.30 0.74 -9.49
N ASN A 99 -1.59 1.82 -9.18
CA ASN A 99 -0.91 2.63 -10.17
C ASN A 99 0.47 2.97 -9.64
N THR A 100 1.51 2.48 -10.30
CA THR A 100 2.91 2.67 -9.88
C THR A 100 3.34 4.14 -9.94
N GLY A 101 2.68 4.97 -10.76
CA GLY A 101 2.91 6.42 -10.82
C GLY A 101 2.33 7.19 -9.64
N LEU A 102 1.39 6.60 -8.88
CA LEU A 102 0.72 7.24 -7.76
C LEU A 102 1.46 6.95 -6.45
N GLU A 103 1.91 7.99 -5.78
CA GLU A 103 2.62 7.90 -4.50
C GLU A 103 1.66 7.89 -3.32
N SER A 104 2.14 7.56 -2.12
CA SER A 104 1.35 7.50 -0.90
C SER A 104 1.23 8.88 -0.23
N SER A 105 0.14 9.14 0.48
CA SER A 105 0.02 10.31 1.39
C SER A 105 0.68 10.06 2.75
N VAL A 106 1.08 8.81 3.04
CA VAL A 106 1.84 8.41 4.24
C VAL A 106 3.21 7.92 3.81
N GLY A 107 4.25 8.64 4.23
CA GLY A 107 5.63 8.25 3.96
C GLY A 107 6.07 7.09 4.85
N VAL A 108 6.81 6.13 4.30
CA VAL A 108 7.41 5.04 5.08
C VAL A 108 8.93 5.19 5.04
N PHE A 109 9.55 5.16 6.22
CA PHE A 109 10.99 5.30 6.40
C PHE A 109 11.52 4.11 7.20
N ILE A 110 12.61 3.50 6.73
CA ILE A 110 13.32 2.44 7.44
C ILE A 110 14.77 2.92 7.63
N ASP A 111 15.20 3.05 8.90
CA ASP A 111 16.51 3.60 9.25
C ASP A 111 16.82 4.95 8.56
N GLY A 112 15.80 5.83 8.44
CA GLY A 112 15.91 7.13 7.78
C GLY A 112 15.85 7.07 6.24
N VAL A 113 15.77 5.91 5.63
CA VAL A 113 15.67 5.73 4.17
C VAL A 113 14.21 5.69 3.73
N TYR A 114 13.82 6.62 2.86
CA TYR A 114 12.50 6.68 2.27
C TYR A 114 12.20 5.44 1.40
N GLN A 115 11.03 4.84 1.60
CA GLN A 115 10.50 3.75 0.77
C GLN A 115 9.49 4.35 -0.22
N SER A 116 9.78 4.25 -1.50
CA SER A 116 9.04 4.99 -2.54
C SER A 116 7.58 4.59 -2.69
N ARG A 117 7.23 3.36 -2.32
CA ARG A 117 5.85 2.85 -2.36
C ARG A 117 5.55 2.07 -1.08
N PRO A 118 4.30 2.12 -0.54
CA PRO A 118 3.94 1.39 0.67
C PRO A 118 4.17 -0.13 0.54
N GLY A 119 3.88 -0.70 -0.62
CA GLY A 119 4.05 -2.11 -0.90
C GLY A 119 5.50 -2.58 -0.88
N VAL A 120 6.45 -1.70 -1.20
CA VAL A 120 7.89 -1.96 -1.08
C VAL A 120 8.32 -2.12 0.39
N ALA A 121 7.60 -1.46 1.30
CA ALA A 121 7.86 -1.51 2.74
C ALA A 121 7.15 -2.64 3.48
N LEU A 122 6.36 -3.48 2.80
CA LEU A 122 5.61 -4.62 3.39
C LEU A 122 6.53 -5.80 3.79
N GLY A 123 7.70 -5.51 4.31
CA GLY A 123 8.56 -6.51 4.90
C GLY A 123 8.12 -6.94 6.29
N ASP A 124 8.62 -8.08 6.75
CA ASP A 124 8.45 -8.50 8.14
C ASP A 124 9.10 -7.48 9.09
N LEU A 125 8.36 -7.12 10.14
CA LEU A 125 8.85 -6.27 11.24
C LEU A 125 9.73 -7.11 12.17
N VAL A 126 11.00 -7.25 11.82
CA VAL A 126 11.95 -8.11 12.55
C VAL A 126 13.09 -7.28 13.10
N ASP A 127 13.41 -7.54 14.36
CA ASP A 127 14.60 -6.98 15.03
C ASP A 127 14.61 -5.45 15.03
N LEU A 128 13.49 -4.89 15.46
CA LEU A 128 13.30 -3.46 15.55
C LEU A 128 13.82 -2.90 16.86
N GLU A 129 14.26 -1.65 16.84
CA GLU A 129 14.51 -0.83 18.02
C GLU A 129 13.25 -0.07 18.41
N ARG A 130 12.48 0.46 17.40
CA ARG A 130 11.21 1.15 17.59
C ARG A 130 10.46 1.31 16.28
N LEU A 131 9.18 1.58 16.41
CA LEU A 131 8.29 1.95 15.32
C LEU A 131 7.46 3.15 15.78
N GLU A 132 7.38 4.18 14.94
CA GLU A 132 6.69 5.44 15.24
C GLU A 132 5.66 5.71 14.15
N VAL A 133 4.41 5.96 14.54
CA VAL A 133 3.33 6.45 13.66
C VAL A 133 3.13 7.94 13.94
N LEU A 134 3.60 8.77 13.01
CA LEU A 134 3.47 10.23 13.08
C LEU A 134 2.20 10.65 12.34
N ARG A 135 1.34 11.40 12.99
CA ARG A 135 0.04 11.79 12.44
C ARG A 135 0.02 13.24 11.99
N GLY A 136 -0.75 13.50 10.93
CA GLY A 136 -0.78 14.81 10.27
C GLY A 136 0.44 15.09 9.41
N PRO A 137 0.49 16.23 8.70
CA PRO A 137 1.55 16.54 7.75
C PRO A 137 2.93 16.57 8.37
N GLN A 138 3.86 15.82 7.79
CA GLN A 138 5.26 15.72 8.20
C GLN A 138 6.24 16.29 7.16
N GLY A 139 5.74 17.13 6.26
CA GLY A 139 6.48 17.64 5.09
C GLY A 139 7.79 18.37 5.43
N THR A 140 7.86 19.04 6.57
CA THR A 140 9.03 19.81 6.99
C THR A 140 10.26 18.92 7.22
N LEU A 141 10.13 17.82 7.96
CA LEU A 141 11.24 16.94 8.33
C LEU A 141 11.38 15.75 7.38
N PHE A 142 10.27 15.13 7.00
CA PHE A 142 10.24 13.92 6.20
C PHE A 142 10.05 14.17 4.69
N GLY A 143 9.69 15.41 4.31
CA GLY A 143 9.58 15.83 2.92
C GLY A 143 8.28 15.43 2.24
N ARG A 144 8.33 15.29 0.92
CA ARG A 144 7.16 14.97 0.09
C ARG A 144 6.49 13.66 0.50
N ASN A 145 5.21 13.50 0.13
CA ASN A 145 4.48 12.26 0.32
C ASN A 145 4.25 11.88 1.78
N THR A 146 4.21 12.88 2.64
CA THR A 146 3.90 12.77 4.06
C THR A 146 2.76 13.71 4.46
N SER A 147 1.84 13.98 3.53
CA SER A 147 0.69 14.89 3.72
C SER A 147 -0.30 14.40 4.78
N ALA A 148 -0.44 13.09 4.97
CA ALA A 148 -1.28 12.48 6.02
C ALA A 148 -0.49 12.04 7.26
N GLY A 149 0.81 11.79 7.12
CA GLY A 149 1.67 11.33 8.19
C GLY A 149 2.89 10.56 7.71
N ALA A 150 3.60 9.95 8.66
CA ALA A 150 4.74 9.10 8.37
C ALA A 150 4.79 7.88 9.29
N LEU A 151 5.31 6.78 8.77
CA LEU A 151 5.71 5.59 9.51
C LEU A 151 7.23 5.54 9.54
N ASN A 152 7.82 5.68 10.72
CA ASN A 152 9.26 5.67 10.93
C ASN A 152 9.65 4.39 11.67
N ILE A 153 10.45 3.53 11.01
CA ILE A 153 10.88 2.22 11.49
C ILE A 153 12.38 2.28 11.72
N THR A 154 12.81 1.99 12.94
CA THR A 154 14.23 1.91 13.29
C THR A 154 14.58 0.48 13.63
N THR A 155 15.59 -0.08 12.97
CA THR A 155 16.08 -1.44 13.25
C THR A 155 17.19 -1.42 14.31
N LYS A 156 17.28 -2.51 15.08
CA LYS A 156 18.24 -2.62 16.17
C LYS A 156 19.68 -2.57 15.64
N ARG A 157 20.53 -1.74 16.27
CA ARG A 157 21.94 -1.57 15.92
C ARG A 157 22.79 -2.74 16.41
N PRO A 158 23.94 -3.02 15.76
CA PRO A 158 24.96 -3.89 16.32
C PRO A 158 25.48 -3.39 17.67
N SER A 159 25.68 -4.30 18.65
CA SER A 159 26.20 -3.98 19.97
C SER A 159 27.73 -4.05 19.98
N LEU A 160 28.38 -2.97 20.45
CA LEU A 160 29.84 -2.94 20.67
C LEU A 160 30.28 -3.60 21.98
N THR A 161 29.35 -3.86 22.92
CA THR A 161 29.67 -4.26 24.29
C THR A 161 29.38 -5.72 24.59
N LYS A 162 28.41 -6.34 23.91
CA LYS A 162 27.97 -7.71 24.17
C LYS A 162 27.57 -8.46 22.90
N SER A 163 27.80 -9.76 22.91
CA SER A 163 27.14 -10.66 21.95
C SER A 163 25.73 -10.93 22.44
N GLU A 164 24.77 -10.83 21.54
CA GLU A 164 23.36 -11.09 21.80
C GLU A 164 22.70 -11.70 20.58
N GLY A 165 21.67 -12.50 20.78
CA GLY A 165 20.94 -13.09 19.68
C GLY A 165 19.54 -13.53 20.10
N PHE A 166 18.75 -13.87 19.09
CA PHE A 166 17.40 -14.42 19.28
C PHE A 166 17.03 -15.37 18.16
N ILE A 167 16.12 -16.30 18.47
CA ILE A 167 15.42 -17.16 17.52
C ILE A 167 13.96 -17.22 17.95
N ASN A 168 13.05 -16.86 17.04
CA ASN A 168 11.62 -17.00 17.20
C ASN A 168 11.11 -17.99 16.17
N ALA A 169 10.43 -19.05 16.61
CA ALA A 169 9.82 -20.07 15.75
C ALA A 169 8.32 -20.15 16.03
N THR A 170 7.49 -19.88 15.04
CA THR A 170 6.03 -19.90 15.13
C THR A 170 5.48 -20.96 14.22
N TYR A 171 4.54 -21.78 14.73
CA TYR A 171 3.74 -22.70 13.96
C TYR A 171 2.24 -22.47 14.25
N GLY A 172 1.41 -22.48 13.21
CA GLY A 172 -0.02 -22.18 13.35
C GLY A 172 -0.91 -22.85 12.32
N ASN A 173 -2.22 -22.54 12.37
CA ASN A 173 -3.16 -23.00 11.36
C ASN A 173 -2.78 -22.51 9.95
N TYR A 174 -3.39 -23.11 8.91
CA TYR A 174 -2.98 -22.93 7.51
C TYR A 174 -1.50 -23.28 7.27
N ASN A 175 -0.93 -24.25 8.02
CA ASN A 175 0.48 -24.62 7.97
C ASN A 175 1.43 -23.43 8.10
N LEU A 176 1.04 -22.41 8.88
CA LEU A 176 1.87 -21.26 9.14
C LEU A 176 3.19 -21.71 9.79
N LEU A 177 4.28 -21.37 9.15
CA LEU A 177 5.64 -21.45 9.70
C LEU A 177 6.30 -20.08 9.56
N ASN A 178 6.73 -19.50 10.68
CA ASN A 178 7.47 -18.25 10.69
C ASN A 178 8.71 -18.40 11.57
N ILE A 179 9.88 -18.23 10.98
CA ILE A 179 11.17 -18.30 11.67
C ILE A 179 11.86 -16.97 11.53
N GLN A 180 12.24 -16.40 12.67
CA GLN A 180 13.01 -15.15 12.74
C GLN A 180 14.23 -15.39 13.61
N ALA A 181 15.38 -14.92 13.18
CA ALA A 181 16.60 -15.04 13.94
C ALA A 181 17.51 -13.82 13.73
N GLY A 182 18.26 -13.48 14.75
CA GLY A 182 19.25 -12.41 14.68
C GLY A 182 20.38 -12.66 15.65
N VAL A 183 21.59 -12.22 15.26
CA VAL A 183 22.78 -12.25 16.11
C VAL A 183 23.56 -10.97 15.92
N SER A 184 24.04 -10.42 17.02
CA SER A 184 24.95 -9.28 17.08
C SER A 184 26.19 -9.68 17.87
N THR A 185 27.35 -9.27 17.40
CA THR A 185 28.61 -9.50 18.11
C THR A 185 29.61 -8.37 17.89
N PRO A 186 30.32 -7.91 18.95
CA PRO A 186 31.44 -7.01 18.79
C PRO A 186 32.60 -7.76 18.10
N LEU A 187 33.23 -7.09 17.15
CA LEU A 187 34.49 -7.52 16.52
C LEU A 187 35.70 -6.89 17.24
N SER A 188 35.46 -5.71 17.81
CA SER A 188 36.39 -4.97 18.68
C SER A 188 35.58 -3.97 19.52
N ASP A 189 36.24 -3.19 20.37
CA ASP A 189 35.69 -2.05 21.09
C ASP A 189 35.13 -0.95 20.20
N LYS A 190 35.46 -0.97 18.90
CA LYS A 190 35.10 0.05 17.89
C LYS A 190 34.32 -0.49 16.70
N ALA A 191 34.09 -1.79 16.64
CA ALA A 191 33.41 -2.41 15.51
C ALA A 191 32.50 -3.56 15.97
N ALA A 192 31.28 -3.59 15.44
CA ALA A 192 30.33 -4.67 15.67
C ALA A 192 29.58 -5.02 14.38
N VAL A 193 29.07 -6.22 14.33
CA VAL A 193 28.23 -6.72 13.23
C VAL A 193 26.93 -7.26 13.77
N ARG A 194 25.87 -7.17 12.96
CA ARG A 194 24.58 -7.78 13.21
C ARG A 194 24.04 -8.40 11.95
N VAL A 195 23.51 -9.62 12.06
CA VAL A 195 22.82 -10.29 10.95
C VAL A 195 21.45 -10.71 11.46
N THR A 196 20.41 -10.40 10.68
CA THR A 196 19.01 -10.72 10.98
C THR A 196 18.38 -11.36 9.76
N GLY A 197 17.53 -12.37 9.96
CA GLY A 197 16.75 -12.99 8.90
C GLY A 197 15.37 -13.38 9.35
N SER A 198 14.45 -13.47 8.39
CA SER A 198 13.12 -14.05 8.56
C SER A 198 12.77 -14.94 7.37
N TRP A 199 11.99 -15.97 7.65
CA TRP A 199 11.33 -16.81 6.66
C TRP A 199 9.92 -17.13 7.13
N ARG A 200 8.93 -16.81 6.29
CA ARG A 200 7.51 -17.00 6.57
C ARG A 200 6.85 -17.76 5.43
N GLN A 201 6.19 -18.84 5.79
CA GLN A 201 5.36 -19.65 4.89
C GLN A 201 4.00 -19.88 5.52
N ARG A 202 2.92 -19.83 4.72
CA ARG A 202 1.55 -20.13 5.13
C ARG A 202 0.72 -20.49 3.89
N ASP A 203 -0.13 -21.52 4.00
CA ASP A 203 -1.09 -21.87 2.94
C ASP A 203 -2.13 -20.76 2.73
N GLY A 204 -2.77 -20.77 1.59
CA GLY A 204 -3.85 -19.84 1.26
C GLY A 204 -5.08 -20.07 2.14
N TYR A 205 -5.78 -19.00 2.46
CA TYR A 205 -7.03 -19.09 3.22
C TYR A 205 -8.28 -18.95 2.32
N LEU A 206 -8.15 -18.46 1.10
CA LEU A 206 -9.21 -18.49 0.10
C LEU A 206 -9.13 -19.82 -0.65
N LYS A 207 -10.29 -20.48 -0.80
CA LYS A 207 -10.39 -21.77 -1.48
C LYS A 207 -11.43 -21.75 -2.58
N SER A 208 -11.09 -22.32 -3.73
CA SER A 208 -12.03 -22.50 -4.81
C SER A 208 -12.68 -23.88 -4.75
N SER A 209 -13.81 -24.05 -5.44
CA SER A 209 -14.47 -25.36 -5.61
C SER A 209 -13.59 -26.38 -6.36
N THR A 210 -12.57 -25.93 -7.08
CA THR A 210 -11.60 -26.77 -7.77
C THR A 210 -10.43 -27.20 -6.88
N GLY A 211 -10.37 -26.72 -5.63
CA GLY A 211 -9.29 -26.96 -4.67
C GLY A 211 -8.08 -26.02 -4.82
N ALA A 212 -8.14 -25.01 -5.69
CA ALA A 212 -7.12 -23.98 -5.74
C ALA A 212 -7.17 -23.12 -4.47
N GLU A 213 -5.99 -22.76 -3.94
CA GLU A 213 -5.85 -21.93 -2.74
C GLU A 213 -5.09 -20.63 -3.08
N SER A 214 -5.59 -19.50 -2.59
CA SER A 214 -4.98 -18.19 -2.78
C SER A 214 -4.83 -17.43 -1.48
N ASN A 215 -4.11 -16.30 -1.52
CA ASN A 215 -3.72 -15.50 -0.37
C ASN A 215 -2.79 -16.25 0.60
N ASN A 216 -1.87 -17.06 0.04
CA ASN A 216 -0.79 -17.70 0.79
C ASN A 216 0.30 -16.69 1.17
N ARG A 217 1.32 -17.17 1.87
CA ARG A 217 2.56 -16.44 2.17
C ARG A 217 3.75 -17.33 1.87
N ASP A 218 4.73 -16.79 1.14
CA ASP A 218 6.05 -17.39 0.97
C ASP A 218 7.05 -16.25 0.75
N ARG A 219 7.74 -15.86 1.84
CA ARG A 219 8.68 -14.75 1.82
C ARG A 219 9.84 -14.94 2.75
N TYR A 220 10.95 -14.33 2.42
CA TYR A 220 12.10 -14.27 3.29
C TYR A 220 12.86 -12.96 3.14
N MET A 221 13.58 -12.59 4.20
CA MET A 221 14.48 -11.46 4.19
C MET A 221 15.77 -11.77 4.96
N VAL A 222 16.85 -11.11 4.57
CA VAL A 222 18.12 -11.09 5.30
C VAL A 222 18.64 -9.67 5.34
N ARG A 223 19.12 -9.23 6.50
CA ARG A 223 19.76 -7.93 6.71
C ARG A 223 21.08 -8.12 7.42
N GLY A 224 22.14 -7.55 6.84
CA GLY A 224 23.47 -7.46 7.45
C GLY A 224 23.77 -6.01 7.82
N GLN A 225 24.40 -5.79 8.98
CA GLN A 225 24.79 -4.48 9.46
C GLN A 225 26.21 -4.50 9.98
N VAL A 226 26.94 -3.41 9.71
CA VAL A 226 28.24 -3.11 10.30
C VAL A 226 28.12 -1.77 11.01
N TYR A 227 28.55 -1.74 12.26
CA TYR A 227 28.59 -0.51 13.05
C TYR A 227 30.03 -0.25 13.52
N LEU A 228 30.48 0.97 13.28
CA LEU A 228 31.85 1.40 13.56
C LEU A 228 31.83 2.69 14.39
N GLU A 229 32.66 2.76 15.43
CA GLU A 229 32.99 3.98 16.18
C GLU A 229 34.53 4.19 16.15
N PRO A 230 35.08 4.69 15.03
CA PRO A 230 36.54 4.92 14.93
C PRO A 230 37.06 5.84 16.01
N THR A 231 36.27 6.85 16.38
CA THR A 231 36.51 7.78 17.49
C THR A 231 35.20 7.96 18.28
N PRO A 232 35.23 8.48 19.52
CA PRO A 232 34.01 8.79 20.27
C PRO A 232 33.07 9.77 19.56
N ASP A 233 33.59 10.59 18.66
CA ASP A 233 32.84 11.63 17.96
C ASP A 233 32.29 11.15 16.61
N ILE A 234 32.73 10.02 16.08
CA ILE A 234 32.35 9.54 14.76
C ILE A 234 31.76 8.14 14.86
N SER A 235 30.53 7.99 14.36
CA SER A 235 29.94 6.67 14.16
C SER A 235 29.49 6.47 12.71
N VAL A 236 29.65 5.24 12.21
CA VAL A 236 29.24 4.84 10.86
C VAL A 236 28.43 3.57 10.98
N ARG A 237 27.25 3.53 10.38
CA ARG A 237 26.41 2.35 10.26
C ARG A 237 26.18 2.04 8.79
N LEU A 238 26.53 0.85 8.37
CA LEU A 238 26.29 0.34 7.02
C LEU A 238 25.27 -0.79 7.09
N ILE A 239 24.29 -0.77 6.20
CA ILE A 239 23.22 -1.76 6.14
C ILE A 239 23.12 -2.29 4.71
N ALA A 240 23.05 -3.62 4.58
CA ALA A 240 22.69 -4.30 3.34
C ALA A 240 21.51 -5.22 3.62
N ASP A 241 20.47 -5.16 2.79
CA ASP A 241 19.30 -6.00 2.93
C ASP A 241 18.88 -6.63 1.60
N TYR A 242 18.26 -7.80 1.70
CA TYR A 242 17.66 -8.51 0.58
C TYR A 242 16.34 -9.15 1.05
N SER A 243 15.28 -9.05 0.24
CA SER A 243 14.02 -9.75 0.46
C SER A 243 13.46 -10.33 -0.83
N LYS A 244 12.73 -11.43 -0.70
CA LYS A 244 11.99 -12.07 -1.79
C LYS A 244 10.60 -12.49 -1.31
N VAL A 245 9.62 -12.28 -2.17
CA VAL A 245 8.23 -12.70 -2.05
C VAL A 245 7.88 -13.55 -3.26
N ASP A 246 7.17 -14.68 -3.07
CA ASP A 246 6.69 -15.55 -4.14
C ASP A 246 5.34 -16.16 -3.71
N GLU A 247 4.26 -15.44 -3.97
CA GLU A 247 2.95 -15.71 -3.39
C GLU A 247 1.85 -15.78 -4.44
N ASN A 248 0.83 -16.60 -4.19
CA ASN A 248 -0.46 -16.51 -4.87
C ASN A 248 -1.31 -15.49 -4.11
N CYS A 249 -1.26 -14.24 -4.51
CA CYS A 249 -1.90 -13.11 -3.84
C CYS A 249 -2.06 -11.91 -4.79
N CYS A 250 -3.10 -11.12 -4.72
CA CYS A 250 -4.22 -11.26 -3.80
C CYS A 250 -5.50 -11.38 -4.61
N ASP A 251 -6.20 -12.46 -4.42
CA ASP A 251 -7.49 -12.71 -5.05
C ASP A 251 -8.62 -12.02 -4.29
N ALA A 252 -9.68 -11.73 -5.02
CA ALA A 252 -10.92 -11.23 -4.48
C ALA A 252 -12.05 -12.26 -4.67
N VAL A 253 -13.03 -12.19 -3.80
CA VAL A 253 -14.26 -12.97 -3.93
C VAL A 253 -15.39 -12.11 -4.49
N ILE A 254 -16.33 -12.73 -5.21
CA ILE A 254 -17.52 -12.05 -5.67
C ILE A 254 -18.41 -11.77 -4.45
N VAL A 255 -18.63 -10.50 -4.15
CA VAL A 255 -19.53 -10.06 -3.07
C VAL A 255 -20.97 -9.99 -3.57
N ARG A 256 -21.14 -9.50 -4.79
CA ARG A 256 -22.41 -9.42 -5.49
C ARG A 256 -22.18 -9.66 -6.94
N GLU A 257 -22.87 -10.64 -7.51
CA GLU A 257 -22.89 -10.87 -8.94
C GLU A 257 -24.13 -10.28 -9.59
N THR A 258 -23.93 -9.64 -10.73
CA THR A 258 -25.02 -9.28 -11.65
C THR A 258 -24.77 -9.93 -13.00
N GLU A 259 -25.75 -9.93 -13.87
CA GLU A 259 -25.60 -10.48 -15.21
C GLU A 259 -24.39 -9.91 -15.93
N LEU A 260 -23.68 -10.79 -16.65
CA LEU A 260 -22.70 -10.35 -17.63
C LEU A 260 -23.32 -9.33 -18.60
N ALA A 261 -22.50 -8.43 -19.12
CA ALA A 261 -22.96 -7.51 -20.16
C ALA A 261 -23.70 -8.30 -21.26
N PRO A 262 -24.83 -7.77 -21.76
CA PRO A 262 -25.73 -8.50 -22.66
C PRO A 262 -25.08 -9.17 -23.88
N PHE A 263 -23.90 -8.73 -24.26
CA PHE A 263 -23.16 -9.33 -25.37
C PHE A 263 -22.45 -10.66 -25.02
N PHE A 264 -22.32 -11.00 -23.73
CA PHE A 264 -21.82 -12.31 -23.29
C PHE A 264 -22.94 -13.29 -22.93
N VAL A 265 -24.18 -12.80 -22.78
CA VAL A 265 -25.37 -13.59 -22.45
C VAL A 265 -26.21 -13.71 -23.73
N GLY A 266 -25.89 -14.65 -24.60
CA GLY A 266 -26.76 -14.97 -25.72
C GLY A 266 -28.09 -15.62 -25.27
N PRO A 267 -29.12 -15.64 -26.13
CA PRO A 267 -30.42 -16.26 -25.82
C PRO A 267 -30.37 -17.77 -25.47
N VAL A 268 -29.22 -18.41 -25.62
CA VAL A 268 -28.95 -19.77 -25.24
C VAL A 268 -27.67 -19.76 -24.40
N GLY A 269 -27.74 -19.39 -23.14
CA GLY A 269 -26.68 -19.37 -22.16
C GLY A 269 -25.30 -19.73 -22.73
N ALA A 270 -24.54 -18.75 -23.23
CA ALA A 270 -23.27 -18.97 -23.92
C ALA A 270 -22.22 -19.68 -23.05
N PHE A 271 -22.48 -19.73 -21.74
CA PHE A 271 -21.60 -20.35 -20.74
C PHE A 271 -22.38 -21.22 -19.76
N PRO A 272 -23.04 -22.31 -20.19
CA PRO A 272 -23.76 -23.20 -19.26
C PRO A 272 -22.79 -23.88 -18.32
N GLY A 273 -23.04 -23.79 -17.02
CA GLY A 273 -22.30 -24.46 -15.97
C GLY A 273 -21.15 -23.68 -15.33
N HIS A 274 -20.94 -22.41 -15.67
CA HIS A 274 -19.85 -21.59 -15.12
C HIS A 274 -20.26 -20.73 -13.91
N GLY A 275 -21.29 -21.10 -13.13
CA GLY A 275 -21.62 -20.46 -11.85
C GLY A 275 -22.05 -19.00 -11.94
N LEU A 276 -22.31 -18.47 -13.14
CA LEU A 276 -22.84 -17.14 -13.36
C LEU A 276 -24.33 -17.17 -13.08
N THR A 277 -24.69 -17.11 -11.80
CA THR A 277 -26.09 -17.02 -11.40
C THR A 277 -26.59 -15.59 -11.60
N THR A 278 -27.75 -15.46 -12.17
CA THR A 278 -28.48 -14.19 -12.34
C THR A 278 -28.94 -13.60 -11.00
N ASP A 279 -28.90 -14.38 -9.95
CA ASP A 279 -29.48 -14.08 -8.64
C ASP A 279 -28.43 -13.57 -7.66
N GLY A 280 -27.78 -12.47 -7.93
CA GLY A 280 -26.84 -11.77 -7.03
C GLY A 280 -26.71 -12.40 -5.61
N VAL A 281 -25.87 -13.42 -5.49
CA VAL A 281 -25.63 -14.02 -4.19
C VAL A 281 -24.69 -13.13 -3.41
N ASP A 282 -25.13 -12.66 -2.25
CA ASP A 282 -24.25 -11.96 -1.30
C ASP A 282 -23.30 -12.98 -0.67
N GLN A 283 -22.04 -12.94 -1.08
CA GLN A 283 -20.96 -13.75 -0.53
C GLN A 283 -20.31 -13.00 0.62
N SER A 284 -21.00 -12.90 1.73
CA SER A 284 -20.50 -12.32 2.96
C SER A 284 -20.25 -13.38 4.04
N GLY A 285 -19.45 -13.01 5.04
CA GLY A 285 -19.14 -13.90 6.15
C GLY A 285 -18.18 -15.04 5.78
N PHE A 286 -18.22 -16.12 6.57
CA PHE A 286 -17.26 -17.24 6.46
C PHE A 286 -17.32 -17.96 5.11
N SER A 287 -18.50 -18.03 4.50
CA SER A 287 -18.66 -18.64 3.18
C SER A 287 -17.85 -17.95 2.08
N ALA A 288 -17.48 -16.67 2.24
CA ALA A 288 -16.64 -15.97 1.29
C ALA A 288 -15.25 -16.60 1.14
N LEU A 289 -14.73 -17.26 2.18
CA LEU A 289 -13.41 -17.91 2.13
C LEU A 289 -13.40 -19.19 1.27
N GLU A 290 -14.55 -19.79 1.02
CA GLU A 290 -14.72 -21.04 0.27
C GLU A 290 -15.25 -20.81 -1.16
N ASN A 291 -15.50 -19.57 -1.53
CA ASN A 291 -16.11 -19.19 -2.81
C ASN A 291 -15.18 -18.38 -3.72
N LEU A 292 -13.89 -18.67 -3.70
CA LEU A 292 -12.98 -18.15 -4.70
C LEU A 292 -13.42 -18.69 -6.08
N SER A 293 -13.85 -17.79 -6.97
CA SER A 293 -14.17 -18.14 -8.34
C SER A 293 -12.91 -17.92 -9.20
N THR A 294 -12.40 -18.99 -9.78
CA THR A 294 -11.22 -18.94 -10.66
C THR A 294 -11.30 -20.04 -11.70
N ASN A 295 -10.73 -19.78 -12.86
CA ASN A 295 -10.55 -20.77 -13.94
C ASN A 295 -9.38 -21.74 -13.66
N GLY A 296 -8.74 -21.65 -12.49
CA GLY A 296 -7.54 -22.39 -12.10
C GLY A 296 -6.25 -21.56 -12.23
N GLU A 297 -6.28 -20.41 -12.86
CA GLU A 297 -5.20 -19.44 -12.86
C GLU A 297 -5.34 -18.55 -11.63
N LEU A 298 -4.33 -18.53 -10.76
CA LEU A 298 -4.31 -17.73 -9.55
C LEU A 298 -3.51 -16.45 -9.78
N PHE A 299 -3.82 -15.45 -8.97
CA PHE A 299 -2.99 -14.26 -8.87
C PHE A 299 -1.62 -14.64 -8.32
N LYS A 300 -0.59 -14.44 -9.12
CA LYS A 300 0.80 -14.63 -8.71
C LYS A 300 1.45 -13.27 -8.49
N ASN A 301 2.14 -13.13 -7.39
CA ASN A 301 2.92 -11.97 -7.04
C ASN A 301 4.31 -12.41 -6.62
N SER A 302 5.30 -12.10 -7.43
CA SER A 302 6.71 -12.30 -7.11
C SER A 302 7.38 -10.95 -7.02
N ALA A 303 8.11 -10.71 -5.94
CA ALA A 303 8.88 -9.49 -5.79
C ALA A 303 10.24 -9.80 -5.16
N ARG A 304 11.25 -9.06 -5.57
CA ARG A 304 12.57 -9.06 -4.97
C ARG A 304 13.03 -7.64 -4.74
N GLN A 305 13.71 -7.45 -3.65
CA GLN A 305 14.28 -6.16 -3.31
C GLN A 305 15.64 -6.36 -2.67
N TRP A 306 16.56 -5.48 -2.99
CA TRP A 306 17.80 -5.34 -2.26
C TRP A 306 18.15 -3.86 -2.07
N GLY A 307 18.89 -3.58 -1.03
CA GLY A 307 19.29 -2.22 -0.72
C GLY A 307 20.63 -2.15 -0.01
N LEU A 308 21.27 -1.03 -0.20
CA LEU A 308 22.45 -0.60 0.55
C LEU A 308 22.18 0.76 1.13
N SER A 309 22.46 0.97 2.41
CA SER A 309 22.41 2.28 3.02
C SER A 309 23.55 2.49 4.00
N GLY A 310 23.90 3.76 4.21
CA GLY A 310 24.94 4.14 5.15
C GLY A 310 24.56 5.41 5.90
N GLU A 311 24.76 5.41 7.21
CA GLU A 311 24.62 6.55 8.09
C GLU A 311 26.00 6.91 8.67
N LEU A 312 26.37 8.16 8.53
CA LEU A 312 27.51 8.76 9.21
C LEU A 312 27.00 9.80 10.20
N ARG A 313 27.43 9.72 11.45
CA ARG A 313 27.21 10.76 12.46
C ARG A 313 28.56 11.26 12.94
N TRP A 314 28.73 12.58 12.99
CA TRP A 314 29.93 13.23 13.43
C TRP A 314 29.59 14.35 14.41
N ASP A 315 30.02 14.20 15.67
CA ASP A 315 29.96 15.26 16.66
C ASP A 315 31.12 16.23 16.45
N LEU A 316 30.82 17.47 16.16
CA LEU A 316 31.75 18.56 15.92
C LEU A 316 32.00 19.41 17.19
N GLY A 317 31.53 18.96 18.36
CA GLY A 317 31.64 19.63 19.64
C GLY A 317 30.55 20.69 19.88
N GLY A 318 30.12 21.43 18.88
CA GLY A 318 29.03 22.43 18.99
C GLY A 318 27.86 22.16 18.06
N ALA A 319 28.02 21.18 17.20
CA ALA A 319 27.00 20.74 16.25
C ALA A 319 27.23 19.26 15.88
N LYS A 320 26.17 18.57 15.52
CA LYS A 320 26.20 17.18 15.03
C LYS A 320 25.87 17.14 13.54
N LEU A 321 26.78 16.60 12.74
CA LEU A 321 26.56 16.31 11.34
C LEU A 321 26.01 14.90 11.20
N THR A 322 24.94 14.71 10.43
CA THR A 322 24.42 13.41 10.02
C THR A 322 24.29 13.35 8.51
N TYR A 323 24.85 12.32 7.90
CA TYR A 323 24.66 12.01 6.48
C TYR A 323 24.04 10.62 6.36
N ILE A 324 22.98 10.50 5.54
CA ILE A 324 22.36 9.22 5.17
C ILE A 324 22.36 9.12 3.64
N GLY A 325 22.94 8.04 3.13
CA GLY A 325 22.92 7.73 1.71
C GLY A 325 22.33 6.34 1.48
N SER A 326 21.55 6.17 0.41
CA SER A 326 20.98 4.86 0.09
C SER A 326 20.83 4.61 -1.41
N TYR A 327 20.91 3.34 -1.78
CA TYR A 327 20.48 2.80 -3.07
C TYR A 327 19.58 1.60 -2.84
N ARG A 328 18.45 1.56 -3.54
CA ARG A 328 17.47 0.46 -3.50
C ARG A 328 17.08 0.04 -4.91
N ASP A 329 16.91 -1.25 -5.10
CA ASP A 329 16.48 -1.88 -6.34
C ASP A 329 15.33 -2.84 -6.00
N PHE A 330 14.16 -2.54 -6.55
CA PHE A 330 12.95 -3.33 -6.37
C PHE A 330 12.43 -3.80 -7.72
N THR A 331 12.16 -5.08 -7.84
CA THR A 331 11.54 -5.66 -9.02
C THR A 331 10.34 -6.50 -8.60
N SER A 332 9.21 -6.33 -9.27
CA SER A 332 8.03 -7.15 -9.08
C SER A 332 7.54 -7.73 -10.40
N GLU A 333 6.96 -8.92 -10.32
CA GLU A 333 6.25 -9.59 -11.40
C GLU A 333 4.89 -10.03 -10.87
N SER A 334 3.83 -9.79 -11.64
CA SER A 334 2.50 -10.24 -11.27
C SER A 334 1.77 -10.82 -12.47
N THR A 335 1.00 -11.87 -12.23
CA THR A 335 0.06 -12.44 -13.18
C THR A 335 -1.27 -12.57 -12.51
N GLN A 336 -2.34 -12.20 -13.18
CA GLN A 336 -3.67 -12.26 -12.61
C GLN A 336 -4.71 -12.62 -13.67
N GLU A 337 -5.65 -13.43 -13.26
CA GLU A 337 -6.93 -13.57 -13.91
C GLU A 337 -7.77 -12.35 -13.54
N SER A 338 -8.20 -11.54 -14.51
CA SER A 338 -8.71 -10.20 -14.23
C SER A 338 -10.22 -10.09 -14.19
N ASP A 339 -10.95 -11.16 -14.51
CA ASP A 339 -12.41 -11.13 -14.53
C ASP A 339 -13.09 -11.71 -13.28
N PHE A 340 -12.29 -12.32 -12.37
CA PHE A 340 -12.74 -12.92 -11.10
C PHE A 340 -13.82 -13.97 -11.25
N THR A 341 -13.78 -14.75 -12.34
CA THR A 341 -14.75 -15.80 -12.64
C THR A 341 -14.09 -17.13 -12.95
N SER A 342 -14.87 -18.16 -13.18
CA SER A 342 -14.37 -19.43 -13.71
C SER A 342 -14.13 -19.43 -15.23
N LEU A 343 -14.39 -18.30 -15.91
CA LEU A 343 -14.14 -18.14 -17.34
C LEU A 343 -12.69 -17.72 -17.59
N ARG A 344 -12.19 -17.99 -18.77
CA ARG A 344 -10.89 -17.51 -19.26
C ARG A 344 -11.10 -16.35 -20.23
N LEU A 345 -11.59 -15.21 -19.67
CA LEU A 345 -11.85 -14.02 -20.47
C LEU A 345 -10.54 -13.28 -20.76
N PHE A 346 -9.78 -12.94 -19.72
CA PHE A 346 -8.53 -12.19 -19.84
C PHE A 346 -7.50 -12.67 -18.82
N THR A 347 -6.24 -12.58 -19.24
CA THR A 347 -5.09 -12.67 -18.33
C THR A 347 -4.33 -11.34 -18.38
N VAL A 348 -4.12 -10.73 -17.23
CA VAL A 348 -3.31 -9.52 -17.06
C VAL A 348 -1.99 -9.92 -16.41
N GLY A 349 -0.89 -9.38 -16.91
CA GLY A 349 0.43 -9.68 -16.40
C GLY A 349 1.17 -10.73 -17.20
N ALA A 350 2.30 -11.19 -16.71
CA ALA A 350 3.15 -12.16 -17.36
C ALA A 350 2.48 -13.52 -17.46
N GLY A 351 1.64 -13.71 -18.41
CA GLY A 351 1.49 -15.07 -18.93
C GLY A 351 2.88 -15.50 -19.42
N GLY A 352 3.46 -16.58 -18.89
CA GLY A 352 4.82 -17.05 -19.18
C GLY A 352 5.15 -17.36 -20.65
N SER A 353 4.36 -16.86 -21.56
CA SER A 353 4.53 -16.90 -23.00
C SER A 353 4.87 -15.54 -23.63
N VAL A 354 4.90 -14.44 -22.89
CA VAL A 354 5.20 -13.10 -23.44
C VAL A 354 6.71 -12.83 -23.53
N SER A 355 7.56 -13.73 -23.11
CA SER A 355 8.96 -13.79 -23.57
C SER A 355 9.08 -14.01 -25.09
N ARG A 356 8.00 -13.82 -25.84
CA ARG A 356 8.02 -13.75 -27.30
C ARG A 356 8.64 -12.43 -27.71
N ASN A 357 9.88 -12.45 -28.11
CA ASN A 357 10.67 -11.34 -28.65
C ASN A 357 11.62 -10.62 -27.66
N GLY A 358 11.98 -11.24 -26.51
CA GLY A 358 12.98 -10.65 -25.61
C GLY A 358 12.47 -9.45 -24.81
N ILE A 359 11.16 -9.30 -24.65
CA ILE A 359 10.54 -8.32 -23.78
C ILE A 359 10.54 -8.89 -22.36
N ASP A 360 11.04 -8.11 -21.42
CA ASP A 360 11.11 -8.47 -20.00
C ASP A 360 9.73 -8.84 -19.42
N PRO A 361 9.70 -9.71 -18.40
CA PRO A 361 8.45 -10.10 -17.74
C PRO A 361 7.67 -8.87 -17.26
N ASN A 362 6.34 -8.97 -17.23
CA ASN A 362 5.46 -7.91 -16.78
C ASN A 362 5.67 -7.62 -15.30
N GLY A 363 5.72 -6.36 -14.96
CA GLY A 363 5.90 -5.90 -13.58
C GLY A 363 6.57 -4.54 -13.53
N ASP A 364 7.10 -4.23 -12.37
CA ASP A 364 7.78 -2.97 -12.11
C ASP A 364 9.24 -3.20 -11.74
N ASP A 365 10.10 -2.35 -12.28
CA ASP A 365 11.50 -2.16 -11.88
C ASP A 365 11.62 -0.74 -11.32
N ILE A 366 11.88 -0.61 -10.01
CA ILE A 366 12.00 0.68 -9.33
C ILE A 366 13.38 0.78 -8.70
N LYS A 367 14.15 1.77 -9.15
CA LYS A 367 15.49 2.08 -8.63
C LYS A 367 15.48 3.44 -7.97
N THR A 368 15.86 3.49 -6.70
CA THR A 368 15.84 4.72 -5.92
C THR A 368 17.20 4.98 -5.29
N THR A 369 17.70 6.20 -5.44
CA THR A 369 18.90 6.70 -4.76
C THR A 369 18.52 7.92 -3.95
N THR A 370 18.91 7.96 -2.67
CA THR A 370 18.67 9.11 -1.80
C THR A 370 19.92 9.54 -1.05
N HIS A 371 20.05 10.84 -0.83
CA HIS A 371 21.11 11.45 -0.04
C HIS A 371 20.49 12.53 0.85
N GLU A 372 20.76 12.46 2.13
CA GLU A 372 20.36 13.47 3.10
C GLU A 372 21.56 13.90 3.94
N LEU A 373 21.74 15.21 4.10
CA LEU A 373 22.74 15.81 4.96
C LEU A 373 22.06 16.75 5.94
N ARG A 374 22.33 16.57 7.23
CA ARG A 374 21.80 17.40 8.31
C ARG A 374 22.90 17.91 9.20
N LEU A 375 22.77 19.17 9.63
CA LEU A 375 23.57 19.78 10.69
C LEU A 375 22.59 20.29 11.75
N GLN A 376 22.82 19.93 13.01
CA GLN A 376 21.98 20.32 14.12
C GLN A 376 22.82 20.66 15.35
N GLY A 377 22.33 21.59 16.17
CA GLY A 377 23.02 22.02 17.37
C GLY A 377 22.13 22.90 18.25
N SER A 378 22.72 23.40 19.31
CA SER A 378 22.06 24.32 20.22
C SER A 378 22.80 25.66 20.25
N ALA A 379 22.05 26.76 20.47
CA ALA A 379 22.57 28.12 20.50
C ALA A 379 21.89 28.92 21.61
N PHE A 380 22.42 30.10 21.96
CA PHE A 380 21.86 31.00 22.98
C PHE A 380 21.69 30.32 24.33
N ASP A 381 22.75 29.68 24.84
CA ASP A 381 22.75 28.93 26.12
C ASP A 381 21.63 27.88 26.21
N GLY A 382 21.40 27.16 25.11
CA GLY A 382 20.40 26.08 25.06
C GLY A 382 18.96 26.55 24.74
N LYS A 383 18.74 27.87 24.51
CA LYS A 383 17.38 28.35 24.20
C LYS A 383 16.92 28.08 22.79
N LEU A 384 17.83 27.82 21.87
CA LEU A 384 17.51 27.48 20.47
C LEU A 384 18.16 26.17 20.07
N ASP A 385 17.34 25.15 19.87
CA ASP A 385 17.75 23.92 19.20
C ASP A 385 17.44 24.04 17.71
N TRP A 386 18.48 24.14 16.90
CA TRP A 386 18.39 24.36 15.47
C TRP A 386 18.76 23.11 14.66
N LEU A 387 18.16 22.96 13.50
CA LEU A 387 18.47 21.93 12.52
C LEU A 387 18.33 22.55 11.13
N VAL A 388 19.33 22.31 10.27
CA VAL A 388 19.28 22.61 8.84
C VAL A 388 19.70 21.38 8.06
N GLY A 389 19.11 21.17 6.88
CA GLY A 389 19.45 20.03 6.06
C GLY A 389 19.15 20.21 4.60
N GLY A 390 19.71 19.29 3.80
CA GLY A 390 19.47 19.15 2.37
C GLY A 390 19.18 17.70 2.03
N PHE A 391 18.32 17.50 1.04
CA PHE A 391 17.96 16.17 0.54
C PHE A 391 17.98 16.16 -0.98
N TYR A 392 18.50 15.07 -1.54
CA TYR A 392 18.43 14.76 -2.97
C TYR A 392 17.89 13.34 -3.14
N GLY A 393 16.94 13.18 -4.05
CA GLY A 393 16.36 11.89 -4.44
C GLY A 393 16.32 11.73 -5.95
N HIS A 394 16.65 10.53 -6.42
CA HIS A 394 16.51 10.14 -7.81
C HIS A 394 15.80 8.78 -7.85
N GLU A 395 14.70 8.68 -8.59
CA GLU A 395 13.93 7.46 -8.80
C GLU A 395 13.76 7.19 -10.29
N LYS A 396 13.94 5.95 -10.68
CA LYS A 396 13.63 5.46 -12.01
C LYS A 396 12.63 4.31 -11.89
N ILE A 397 11.53 4.39 -12.63
CA ILE A 397 10.49 3.38 -12.74
C ILE A 397 10.44 2.91 -14.19
N VAL A 398 10.42 1.59 -14.39
CA VAL A 398 10.00 0.94 -15.62
C VAL A 398 8.83 0.04 -15.26
N SER A 399 7.66 0.29 -15.83
CA SER A 399 6.47 -0.53 -15.64
C SER A 399 6.03 -1.13 -16.95
N ILE A 400 5.93 -2.46 -17.01
CA ILE A 400 5.48 -3.18 -18.20
C ILE A 400 4.23 -3.96 -17.83
N GLY A 401 3.14 -3.75 -18.56
CA GLY A 401 1.90 -4.47 -18.40
C GLY A 401 1.44 -5.12 -19.70
N SER A 402 0.91 -6.33 -19.63
CA SER A 402 0.28 -6.98 -20.77
C SER A 402 -1.12 -7.45 -20.41
N MET A 403 -1.94 -7.57 -21.43
CA MET A 403 -3.27 -8.18 -21.35
C MET A 403 -3.46 -9.09 -22.55
N THR A 404 -4.00 -10.29 -22.31
CA THR A 404 -4.23 -11.31 -23.34
C THR A 404 -5.67 -11.79 -23.27
N ALA A 405 -6.36 -11.87 -24.42
CA ALA A 405 -7.70 -12.42 -24.53
C ALA A 405 -7.69 -13.94 -24.46
N GLY A 406 -8.59 -14.49 -23.64
CA GLY A 406 -8.77 -15.93 -23.50
C GLY A 406 -9.82 -16.52 -24.46
N PRO A 407 -9.94 -17.85 -24.48
CA PRO A 407 -10.86 -18.56 -25.38
C PRO A 407 -12.33 -18.28 -25.07
N ASP A 408 -12.68 -18.02 -23.81
CA ASP A 408 -14.06 -17.76 -23.43
C ASP A 408 -14.48 -16.33 -23.83
N PHE A 409 -13.55 -15.38 -23.94
CA PHE A 409 -13.79 -14.10 -24.58
C PHE A 409 -14.14 -14.28 -26.05
N GLN A 410 -13.39 -15.12 -26.79
CA GLN A 410 -13.70 -15.50 -28.17
C GLN A 410 -15.12 -16.10 -28.28
N ALA A 411 -15.46 -17.02 -27.37
CA ALA A 411 -16.79 -17.67 -27.37
C ALA A 411 -17.91 -16.65 -27.11
N GLY A 412 -17.74 -15.76 -26.13
CA GLY A 412 -18.68 -14.69 -25.81
C GLY A 412 -18.90 -13.71 -26.97
N VAL A 413 -17.82 -13.27 -27.62
CA VAL A 413 -17.90 -12.41 -28.79
C VAL A 413 -18.59 -13.12 -29.95
N SER A 414 -18.35 -14.40 -30.13
CA SER A 414 -18.96 -15.20 -31.21
C SER A 414 -20.44 -15.45 -30.99
N ALA A 415 -20.89 -15.58 -29.75
CA ALA A 415 -22.29 -15.77 -29.37
C ALA A 415 -23.11 -14.47 -29.33
N GLY A 416 -22.45 -13.34 -29.48
CA GLY A 416 -22.92 -12.04 -29.03
C GLY A 416 -24.22 -11.53 -29.63
N ASN A 417 -24.99 -10.90 -28.75
CA ASN A 417 -26.10 -10.03 -29.05
C ASN A 417 -25.57 -8.59 -29.21
N PHE A 418 -25.16 -8.20 -30.40
CA PHE A 418 -24.76 -6.83 -30.67
C PHE A 418 -25.96 -5.95 -30.97
N GLY A 419 -26.47 -5.26 -29.98
CA GLY A 419 -27.53 -4.26 -30.13
C GLY A 419 -28.77 -4.86 -30.77
N SER A 420 -29.25 -4.26 -31.89
CA SER A 420 -30.48 -4.67 -32.58
C SER A 420 -30.33 -5.94 -33.44
N ALA A 421 -29.19 -6.56 -33.55
CA ALA A 421 -28.93 -7.72 -34.43
C ALA A 421 -28.74 -9.02 -33.60
N ALA A 422 -29.76 -9.40 -32.82
CA ALA A 422 -29.78 -10.66 -32.08
C ALA A 422 -29.54 -11.85 -33.01
N GLY A 423 -28.54 -12.67 -32.70
CA GLY A 423 -28.25 -13.91 -33.45
C GLY A 423 -27.20 -13.79 -34.55
N VAL A 424 -26.61 -12.62 -34.77
CA VAL A 424 -25.48 -12.48 -35.72
C VAL A 424 -24.15 -12.66 -34.98
N ASN A 425 -23.41 -13.71 -35.38
CA ASN A 425 -22.03 -13.88 -34.92
C ASN A 425 -21.14 -12.79 -35.57
N PRO A 426 -20.61 -11.82 -34.80
CA PRO A 426 -19.87 -10.70 -35.38
C PRO A 426 -18.54 -11.11 -35.98
N LEU A 427 -17.89 -12.16 -35.44
CA LEU A 427 -16.63 -12.65 -35.97
C LEU A 427 -16.85 -13.40 -37.31
N LEU A 428 -17.96 -14.12 -37.42
CA LEU A 428 -18.34 -14.76 -38.67
C LEU A 428 -18.72 -13.74 -39.75
N ALA A 429 -19.45 -12.70 -39.36
CA ALA A 429 -19.78 -11.59 -40.27
C ALA A 429 -18.49 -10.87 -40.72
N LEU A 430 -17.54 -10.63 -39.87
CA LEU A 430 -16.24 -10.06 -40.23
C LEU A 430 -15.43 -10.98 -41.13
N THR A 431 -15.47 -12.28 -40.90
CA THR A 431 -14.83 -13.28 -41.78
C THR A 431 -15.33 -13.12 -43.20
N ALA A 432 -16.64 -13.02 -43.38
CA ALA A 432 -17.27 -12.94 -44.69
C ALA A 432 -17.09 -11.55 -45.34
N LEU A 433 -17.23 -10.48 -44.58
CA LEU A 433 -17.35 -9.10 -45.09
C LEU A 433 -16.00 -8.33 -45.07
N GLY A 434 -15.17 -8.59 -44.06
CA GLY A 434 -14.01 -7.73 -43.78
C GLY A 434 -12.65 -8.41 -43.93
N ASN A 435 -12.58 -9.72 -44.08
CA ASN A 435 -11.31 -10.48 -44.06
C ASN A 435 -11.14 -11.48 -45.20
N GLY A 436 -11.85 -11.30 -46.31
CA GLY A 436 -11.69 -12.12 -47.50
C GLY A 436 -11.99 -13.62 -47.29
N GLY A 437 -12.81 -13.96 -46.29
CA GLY A 437 -13.16 -15.36 -45.97
C GLY A 437 -12.16 -16.04 -44.98
N VAL A 438 -11.12 -15.34 -44.55
CA VAL A 438 -10.21 -15.85 -43.52
C VAL A 438 -10.87 -15.77 -42.14
N PRO A 439 -10.94 -16.86 -41.35
CA PRO A 439 -11.53 -16.83 -40.00
C PRO A 439 -10.92 -15.76 -39.11
N VAL A 440 -11.79 -14.98 -38.47
CA VAL A 440 -11.40 -13.93 -37.52
C VAL A 440 -11.39 -14.53 -36.13
N ASN A 441 -10.29 -14.41 -35.43
CA ASN A 441 -10.09 -14.91 -34.07
C ASN A 441 -9.58 -13.80 -33.15
N ILE A 442 -10.18 -13.70 -31.97
CA ILE A 442 -9.75 -12.78 -30.91
C ILE A 442 -9.01 -13.51 -29.77
N ASN A 443 -9.18 -14.82 -29.66
CA ASN A 443 -8.43 -15.60 -28.66
C ASN A 443 -6.93 -15.48 -28.90
N GLY A 444 -6.19 -15.16 -27.84
CA GLY A 444 -4.76 -14.90 -27.90
C GLY A 444 -4.39 -13.50 -28.44
N ALA A 445 -5.37 -12.62 -28.67
CA ALA A 445 -5.10 -11.21 -28.91
C ALA A 445 -4.44 -10.61 -27.65
N TYR A 446 -3.39 -9.82 -27.85
CA TYR A 446 -2.63 -9.23 -26.73
C TYR A 446 -2.16 -7.82 -27.02
N ALA A 447 -1.89 -7.08 -25.94
CA ALA A 447 -1.18 -5.81 -25.98
C ALA A 447 -0.14 -5.76 -24.86
N VAL A 448 1.00 -5.16 -25.13
CA VAL A 448 2.09 -4.92 -24.16
C VAL A 448 2.36 -3.43 -24.11
N ASN A 449 2.24 -2.86 -22.92
CA ASN A 449 2.38 -1.44 -22.64
C ASN A 449 3.61 -1.24 -21.76
N ARG A 450 4.44 -0.26 -22.08
CA ARG A 450 5.60 0.13 -21.29
C ARG A 450 5.50 1.57 -20.87
N PHE A 451 5.75 1.83 -19.60
CA PHE A 451 5.92 3.15 -19.02
C PHE A 451 7.33 3.28 -18.47
N ASP A 452 7.99 4.35 -18.79
CA ASP A 452 9.26 4.76 -18.19
C ASP A 452 9.04 6.09 -17.48
N GLN A 453 9.45 6.20 -16.20
CA GLN A 453 9.40 7.44 -15.45
C GLN A 453 10.71 7.65 -14.72
N THR A 454 11.21 8.88 -14.73
CA THR A 454 12.32 9.33 -13.91
C THR A 454 11.87 10.51 -13.07
N ALA A 455 12.13 10.49 -11.77
CA ALA A 455 11.83 11.56 -10.84
C ALA A 455 13.12 12.04 -10.17
N GLU A 456 13.31 13.36 -10.14
CA GLU A 456 14.39 14.04 -9.44
C GLU A 456 13.78 14.99 -8.42
N THR A 457 14.23 14.93 -7.18
CA THR A 457 13.76 15.77 -6.08
C THR A 457 14.94 16.39 -5.38
N PHE A 458 14.90 17.69 -5.20
CA PHE A 458 15.86 18.43 -4.38
C PHE A 458 15.11 19.19 -3.30
N SER A 459 15.63 19.25 -2.08
CA SER A 459 15.05 20.11 -1.06
C SER A 459 16.07 20.59 -0.03
N ILE A 460 15.77 21.76 0.55
CA ILE A 460 16.47 22.34 1.70
C ILE A 460 15.45 22.57 2.81
N PHE A 461 15.85 22.35 4.05
CA PHE A 461 14.92 22.45 5.18
C PHE A 461 15.59 22.91 6.47
N THR A 462 14.76 23.46 7.35
CA THR A 462 15.15 23.84 8.72
C THR A 462 14.05 23.46 9.69
N HIS A 463 14.44 23.12 10.93
CA HIS A 463 13.49 22.84 12.03
C HIS A 463 14.11 23.27 13.34
N ASN A 464 13.44 24.20 14.02
CA ASN A 464 13.99 24.91 15.16
C ASN A 464 13.00 24.87 16.32
N VAL A 465 13.50 24.66 17.54
CA VAL A 465 12.74 24.75 18.77
C VAL A 465 13.34 25.90 19.60
N PHE A 466 12.56 26.93 19.83
CA PHE A 466 12.95 28.10 20.63
C PHE A 466 12.22 28.09 21.97
N SER A 467 12.97 27.93 23.05
CA SER A 467 12.49 28.03 24.43
C SER A 467 12.33 29.51 24.80
N ILE A 468 11.08 29.99 24.72
CA ILE A 468 10.73 31.39 25.11
C ILE A 468 10.92 31.57 26.59
N THR A 469 10.44 30.58 27.37
CA THR A 469 10.68 30.44 28.82
C THR A 469 10.97 28.97 29.11
N ASP A 470 11.28 28.59 30.34
CA ASP A 470 11.49 27.21 30.75
C ASP A 470 10.26 26.31 30.53
N THR A 471 9.06 26.92 30.44
CA THR A 471 7.79 26.18 30.27
C THR A 471 7.09 26.43 28.93
N LEU A 472 7.54 27.39 28.12
CA LEU A 472 6.91 27.79 26.88
C LEU A 472 7.92 27.72 25.75
N SER A 473 7.64 26.89 24.73
CA SER A 473 8.50 26.72 23.55
C SER A 473 7.73 26.93 22.27
N LEU A 474 8.39 27.52 21.29
CA LEU A 474 7.92 27.68 19.91
C LEU A 474 8.74 26.78 18.97
N THR A 475 8.08 25.84 18.30
CA THR A 475 8.66 25.05 17.24
C THR A 475 8.28 25.66 15.88
N PHE A 476 9.27 25.88 15.02
CA PHE A 476 9.03 26.34 13.67
C PHE A 476 9.99 25.67 12.69
N GLY A 477 9.48 25.31 11.54
CA GLY A 477 10.25 24.70 10.47
C GLY A 477 9.69 25.03 9.11
N ALA A 478 10.55 24.96 8.10
CA ALA A 478 10.18 25.10 6.70
C ALA A 478 11.05 24.21 5.81
N ARG A 479 10.49 23.75 4.69
CA ARG A 479 11.20 23.01 3.65
C ARG A 479 10.74 23.49 2.30
N TYR A 480 11.68 23.85 1.45
CA TYR A 480 11.46 24.05 0.02
C TYR A 480 11.79 22.76 -0.72
N VAL A 481 10.89 22.33 -1.58
CA VAL A 481 11.04 21.13 -2.41
C VAL A 481 10.88 21.56 -3.86
N ASP A 482 11.82 21.16 -4.71
CA ASP A 482 11.74 21.22 -6.16
C ASP A 482 11.70 19.80 -6.72
N GLU A 483 10.74 19.52 -7.58
CA GLU A 483 10.54 18.19 -8.14
C GLU A 483 10.31 18.25 -9.64
N LYS A 484 10.98 17.34 -10.35
CA LYS A 484 10.81 17.13 -11.78
C LYS A 484 10.59 15.65 -12.05
N LYS A 485 9.49 15.32 -12.73
CA LYS A 485 9.23 13.99 -13.27
C LYS A 485 9.16 14.03 -14.78
N THR A 486 9.83 13.11 -15.46
CA THR A 486 9.69 12.87 -16.89
C THR A 486 9.14 11.48 -17.07
N ALA A 487 8.11 11.31 -17.89
CA ALA A 487 7.57 10.00 -18.19
C ALA A 487 7.26 9.83 -19.66
N SER A 488 7.27 8.59 -20.11
CA SER A 488 6.85 8.20 -21.44
C SER A 488 6.04 6.90 -21.38
N PHE A 489 5.17 6.76 -22.33
CA PHE A 489 4.39 5.55 -22.61
C PHE A 489 4.63 5.11 -24.03
N ASP A 490 4.82 3.81 -24.21
CA ASP A 490 4.94 3.18 -25.50
C ASP A 490 4.24 1.83 -25.51
N GLN A 491 3.38 1.61 -26.51
CA GLN A 491 2.81 0.30 -26.78
C GLN A 491 3.78 -0.52 -27.60
N LEU A 492 4.57 -1.37 -26.94
CA LEU A 492 5.68 -2.10 -27.51
C LEU A 492 5.24 -3.17 -28.53
N ALA A 493 4.16 -3.87 -28.23
CA ALA A 493 3.66 -4.96 -29.05
C ALA A 493 2.15 -5.11 -28.90
N GLY A 494 1.55 -5.66 -29.91
CA GLY A 494 0.14 -6.01 -29.92
C GLY A 494 -0.17 -6.89 -31.12
N SER A 495 -1.13 -7.78 -30.95
CA SER A 495 -1.68 -8.60 -32.03
C SER A 495 -3.17 -8.79 -31.79
N ASN A 496 -3.99 -8.30 -32.71
CA ASN A 496 -5.43 -8.47 -32.64
C ASN A 496 -6.03 -8.53 -34.05
N GLY A 497 -6.11 -9.73 -34.61
CA GLY A 497 -6.67 -9.96 -35.95
C GLY A 497 -8.13 -9.56 -36.07
N ALA A 498 -8.93 -9.68 -35.01
CA ALA A 498 -10.33 -9.28 -35.01
C ALA A 498 -10.50 -7.75 -35.07
N CYS A 499 -9.65 -7.01 -34.34
CA CYS A 499 -9.59 -5.55 -34.47
C CYS A 499 -9.21 -5.11 -35.88
N GLN A 500 -8.14 -5.70 -36.43
CA GLN A 500 -7.67 -5.39 -37.78
C GLN A 500 -8.77 -5.65 -38.83
N ALA A 501 -9.48 -6.79 -38.73
CA ALA A 501 -10.57 -7.14 -39.63
C ALA A 501 -11.75 -6.17 -39.51
N SER A 502 -12.08 -5.75 -38.26
CA SER A 502 -13.13 -4.77 -38.01
C SER A 502 -12.81 -3.41 -38.64
N VAL A 503 -11.58 -2.94 -38.47
CA VAL A 503 -11.10 -1.68 -39.07
C VAL A 503 -11.11 -1.77 -40.59
N ASN A 504 -10.58 -2.84 -41.18
CA ASN A 504 -10.58 -3.05 -42.61
C ASN A 504 -11.99 -3.12 -43.17
N GLY A 505 -12.93 -3.80 -42.50
CA GLY A 505 -14.34 -3.88 -42.90
C GLY A 505 -15.04 -2.53 -42.89
N VAL A 506 -14.67 -1.65 -41.96
CA VAL A 506 -15.16 -0.26 -41.93
C VAL A 506 -14.57 0.58 -43.05
N LEU A 507 -13.26 0.48 -43.29
CA LEU A 507 -12.54 1.21 -44.34
C LEU A 507 -13.02 0.87 -45.74
N THR A 508 -13.26 -0.39 -46.01
CA THR A 508 -13.75 -0.88 -47.30
C THR A 508 -15.26 -0.66 -47.51
N GLY A 509 -15.99 -0.20 -46.47
CA GLY A 509 -17.43 -0.08 -46.50
C GLY A 509 -18.19 -1.41 -46.41
N ALA A 510 -17.46 -2.53 -46.20
CA ALA A 510 -18.05 -3.87 -46.12
C ALA A 510 -18.94 -4.04 -44.88
N VAL A 511 -18.57 -3.36 -43.77
CA VAL A 511 -19.37 -3.36 -42.55
C VAL A 511 -20.46 -2.29 -42.61
N PRO A 512 -21.75 -2.67 -42.45
CA PRO A 512 -22.87 -1.72 -42.45
C PRO A 512 -22.75 -0.66 -41.34
N ALA A 513 -23.12 0.58 -41.64
CA ALA A 513 -22.93 1.73 -40.72
C ALA A 513 -23.44 1.49 -39.28
N PRO A 514 -24.62 0.88 -39.04
CA PRO A 514 -25.12 0.64 -37.67
C PRO A 514 -24.25 -0.32 -36.83
N LEU A 515 -23.47 -1.22 -37.48
CA LEU A 515 -22.68 -2.22 -36.81
C LEU A 515 -21.24 -1.76 -36.53
N ARG A 516 -20.78 -0.70 -37.19
CA ARG A 516 -19.37 -0.25 -37.13
C ARG A 516 -18.90 0.04 -35.72
N ALA A 517 -19.73 0.77 -34.97
CA ALA A 517 -19.45 1.18 -33.58
C ALA A 517 -19.22 -0.01 -32.66
N GLY A 518 -20.19 -0.92 -32.65
CA GLY A 518 -20.14 -2.09 -31.77
C GLY A 518 -18.99 -3.05 -32.13
N LEU A 519 -18.76 -3.26 -33.43
CA LEU A 519 -17.73 -4.17 -33.89
C LEU A 519 -16.30 -3.68 -33.58
N VAL A 520 -16.01 -2.41 -33.86
CA VAL A 520 -14.68 -1.84 -33.56
C VAL A 520 -14.49 -1.74 -32.04
N GLY A 521 -15.50 -1.23 -31.31
CA GLY A 521 -15.41 -1.11 -29.86
C GLY A 521 -15.15 -2.44 -29.17
N LEU A 522 -15.87 -3.50 -29.57
CA LEU A 522 -15.73 -4.81 -28.97
C LEU A 522 -14.44 -5.55 -29.37
N ASN A 523 -14.14 -5.57 -30.66
CA ASN A 523 -13.03 -6.38 -31.18
C ASN A 523 -11.68 -5.70 -30.95
N CYS A 524 -11.65 -4.39 -30.80
CA CYS A 524 -10.42 -3.66 -30.49
C CYS A 524 -10.17 -3.47 -28.99
N PHE A 525 -11.19 -3.62 -28.15
CA PHE A 525 -11.05 -3.51 -26.70
C PHE A 525 -10.77 -4.88 -26.06
N PRO A 526 -9.92 -4.96 -25.07
CA PRO A 526 -8.91 -3.99 -24.60
C PRO A 526 -7.58 -4.12 -25.36
N PHE A 527 -7.56 -4.91 -26.43
CA PHE A 527 -6.39 -5.37 -27.17
C PHE A 527 -6.18 -4.52 -28.42
N ILE A 528 -5.64 -3.33 -28.22
CA ILE A 528 -5.36 -2.43 -29.34
C ILE A 528 -4.04 -2.87 -29.98
N ALA A 529 -4.11 -3.45 -31.17
CA ALA A 529 -2.93 -3.59 -32.01
C ALA A 529 -2.66 -2.26 -32.72
N PRO A 530 -1.40 -1.85 -32.87
CA PRO A 530 -1.07 -0.73 -33.72
C PRO A 530 -1.52 -1.00 -35.16
N VAL A 531 -2.50 -0.25 -35.62
CA VAL A 531 -2.94 -0.25 -37.03
C VAL A 531 -2.49 1.05 -37.64
N THR A 532 -1.72 0.97 -38.71
CA THR A 532 -1.38 2.15 -39.49
C THR A 532 -2.61 2.57 -40.28
N LEU A 533 -3.29 3.62 -39.86
CA LEU A 533 -4.39 4.21 -40.63
C LEU A 533 -3.81 5.03 -41.76
N THR A 534 -3.88 4.51 -42.96
CA THR A 534 -3.47 5.23 -44.17
C THR A 534 -4.61 6.08 -44.78
N THR A 535 -5.84 5.90 -44.29
CA THR A 535 -7.05 6.55 -44.76
C THR A 535 -8.05 6.78 -43.61
N PRO A 536 -8.77 7.94 -43.62
CA PRO A 536 -9.83 8.17 -42.63
C PRO A 536 -10.93 7.12 -42.68
N LEU A 537 -11.45 6.72 -41.51
CA LEU A 537 -12.55 5.75 -41.38
C LEU A 537 -13.91 6.42 -41.60
N PRO A 538 -14.60 6.26 -42.71
CA PRO A 538 -15.91 6.90 -42.94
C PRO A 538 -16.98 6.35 -42.00
N GLY A 539 -17.65 7.22 -41.22
CA GLY A 539 -18.78 6.86 -40.38
C GLY A 539 -18.45 6.03 -39.15
N ALA A 540 -17.22 6.13 -38.65
CA ALA A 540 -16.79 5.48 -37.39
C ALA A 540 -17.48 6.11 -36.17
N PRO A 541 -17.66 5.33 -35.07
CA PRO A 541 -18.40 5.77 -33.92
C PRO A 541 -17.66 6.83 -33.12
N ARG A 542 -18.45 7.70 -32.52
CA ARG A 542 -18.00 8.83 -31.68
C ARG A 542 -17.26 8.43 -30.39
N ALA A 543 -17.09 7.15 -30.11
CA ALA A 543 -16.75 6.71 -28.73
C ALA A 543 -15.69 5.63 -28.63
N SER A 544 -14.85 5.37 -29.63
CA SER A 544 -13.78 4.42 -29.36
C SER A 544 -12.51 5.13 -28.92
N ALA A 545 -12.36 5.30 -27.60
CA ALA A 545 -11.09 5.54 -26.95
C ALA A 545 -10.04 4.43 -27.26
N PHE A 546 -10.42 3.44 -28.07
CA PHE A 546 -9.70 2.20 -28.33
C PHE A 546 -9.43 2.03 -29.84
N LEU A 547 -9.13 3.11 -30.53
CA LEU A 547 -8.72 3.01 -31.91
C LEU A 547 -7.36 2.37 -32.04
N PRO A 548 -7.16 1.53 -33.05
CA PRO A 548 -5.89 0.90 -33.33
C PRO A 548 -4.91 1.90 -33.98
N VAL A 549 -4.53 2.92 -33.27
CA VAL A 549 -3.42 3.82 -33.62
C VAL A 549 -2.28 3.57 -32.66
N PRO A 550 -1.01 3.71 -33.10
CA PRO A 550 0.11 3.67 -32.18
C PRO A 550 -0.13 4.62 -31.01
N ARG A 551 -0.05 4.12 -29.79
CA ARG A 551 -0.23 4.92 -28.60
C ARG A 551 1.11 5.18 -27.96
N GLU A 552 1.52 6.41 -27.99
CA GLU A 552 2.77 6.87 -27.37
C GLU A 552 2.57 8.28 -26.83
N TRP A 553 3.21 8.59 -25.74
CA TRP A 553 3.37 9.95 -25.26
C TRP A 553 4.65 10.08 -24.45
N ALA A 554 5.18 11.30 -24.41
CA ALA A 554 6.26 11.67 -23.49
C ALA A 554 5.97 13.07 -22.97
N ASP A 555 6.09 13.26 -21.64
CA ASP A 555 5.79 14.54 -21.02
C ASP A 555 6.65 14.77 -19.77
N THR A 556 6.63 15.99 -19.26
CA THR A 556 7.37 16.44 -18.09
C THR A 556 6.40 17.12 -17.11
N PHE A 557 6.41 16.67 -15.89
CA PHE A 557 5.77 17.33 -14.75
C PHE A 557 6.84 18.03 -13.91
N LYS A 558 6.57 19.27 -13.53
CA LYS A 558 7.40 20.04 -12.60
C LYS A 558 6.53 20.69 -11.57
N ASP A 559 6.97 20.65 -10.33
CA ASP A 559 6.30 21.30 -9.22
C ASP A 559 7.30 21.74 -8.17
N ASP A 560 7.02 22.82 -7.49
CA ASP A 560 7.75 23.25 -6.32
C ASP A 560 6.79 23.64 -5.20
N GLU A 561 7.17 23.33 -3.94
CA GLU A 561 6.30 23.55 -2.80
C GLU A 561 7.11 23.94 -1.56
N ILE A 562 6.52 24.77 -0.72
CA ILE A 562 7.05 25.12 0.60
C ILE A 562 6.17 24.48 1.66
N THR A 563 6.70 23.47 2.35
CA THR A 563 6.04 22.90 3.52
C THR A 563 6.54 23.62 4.78
N TYR A 564 5.67 23.77 5.77
CA TYR A 564 6.02 24.43 7.02
C TYR A 564 5.28 23.84 8.22
N THR A 565 5.82 24.08 9.41
CA THR A 565 5.18 23.78 10.69
C THR A 565 5.44 24.92 11.66
N ILE A 566 4.42 25.28 12.44
CA ILE A 566 4.51 26.25 13.53
C ILE A 566 3.69 25.69 14.68
N GLN A 567 4.33 25.47 15.83
CA GLN A 567 3.68 24.86 17.00
C GLN A 567 4.13 25.59 18.26
N LEU A 568 3.19 25.86 19.15
CA LEU A 568 3.43 26.38 20.50
C LEU A 568 3.16 25.26 21.49
N SER A 569 4.10 25.03 22.40
CA SER A 569 3.94 24.09 23.51
C SER A 569 4.15 24.75 24.85
N TYR A 570 3.28 24.43 25.79
CA TYR A 570 3.30 24.95 27.16
C TYR A 570 3.27 23.79 28.15
N LYS A 571 4.25 23.73 29.06
CA LYS A 571 4.35 22.75 30.13
C LYS A 571 3.93 23.41 31.47
N PRO A 572 2.66 23.31 31.86
CA PRO A 572 2.19 23.85 33.14
C PRO A 572 2.79 23.12 34.36
N ALA A 573 3.23 21.89 34.18
CA ALA A 573 3.95 21.06 35.15
C ALA A 573 4.85 20.07 34.37
N ASP A 574 5.82 19.44 35.01
CA ASP A 574 6.79 18.55 34.42
C ASP A 574 6.14 17.39 33.63
N ASP A 575 5.05 16.85 34.15
CA ASP A 575 4.31 15.71 33.57
C ASP A 575 3.17 16.11 32.63
N TRP A 576 2.99 17.42 32.33
CA TRP A 576 1.89 17.89 31.51
C TRP A 576 2.35 18.84 30.40
N MET A 577 1.88 18.62 29.20
CA MET A 577 2.08 19.51 28.05
C MET A 577 0.76 19.81 27.36
N ILE A 578 0.54 21.09 27.05
CA ILE A 578 -0.52 21.56 26.14
C ILE A 578 0.17 22.10 24.91
N TYR A 579 -0.30 21.73 23.74
CA TYR A 579 0.28 22.24 22.51
C TYR A 579 -0.78 22.55 21.47
N GLY A 580 -0.43 23.40 20.52
CA GLY A 580 -1.27 23.71 19.39
C GLY A 580 -0.45 24.30 18.25
N GLY A 581 -0.88 24.04 17.03
CA GLY A 581 -0.14 24.52 15.88
C GLY A 581 -0.80 24.24 14.56
N MET A 582 -0.09 24.64 13.52
CA MET A 582 -0.46 24.39 12.13
C MET A 582 0.71 23.79 11.35
N SER A 583 0.39 22.97 10.38
CA SER A 583 1.37 22.38 9.45
C SER A 583 0.81 22.30 8.05
N HIS A 584 1.69 22.53 7.08
CA HIS A 584 1.41 22.38 5.65
C HIS A 584 2.26 21.25 5.10
N GLY A 585 1.63 20.36 4.35
CA GLY A 585 2.30 19.26 3.66
C GLY A 585 1.73 19.06 2.27
N PHE A 586 2.43 18.30 1.44
CA PHE A 586 1.96 17.96 0.12
C PHE A 586 2.30 16.53 -0.25
N LYS A 587 1.58 16.03 -1.25
CA LYS A 587 1.87 14.81 -1.97
C LYS A 587 2.09 15.15 -3.42
N SER A 588 3.18 14.69 -3.97
CA SER A 588 3.58 15.01 -5.34
C SER A 588 2.54 14.60 -6.37
N GLY A 589 2.33 15.43 -7.37
CA GLY A 589 1.67 15.08 -8.62
C GLY A 589 2.55 14.18 -9.49
N GLY A 590 2.06 13.85 -10.67
CA GLY A 590 2.80 12.98 -11.58
C GLY A 590 1.98 12.49 -12.73
N PHE A 591 2.27 11.26 -13.16
CA PHE A 591 1.68 10.64 -14.33
C PHE A 591 0.85 9.41 -13.96
N ASN A 592 -0.31 9.30 -14.59
CA ASN A 592 -1.11 8.09 -14.54
C ASN A 592 -0.43 7.02 -15.43
N LEU A 593 0.32 6.10 -14.82
CA LEU A 593 0.99 4.99 -15.50
C LEU A 593 0.01 3.84 -15.74
N ASP A 594 -1.10 4.16 -16.40
CA ASP A 594 -2.14 3.22 -16.82
C ASP A 594 -2.46 3.49 -18.30
N PRO A 595 -2.77 2.46 -19.11
CA PRO A 595 -3.10 2.63 -20.52
C PRO A 595 -4.22 3.63 -20.83
N THR A 596 -5.08 3.97 -19.83
CA THR A 596 -6.11 5.03 -19.99
C THR A 596 -5.53 6.41 -20.23
N ALA A 597 -4.33 6.68 -19.70
CA ALA A 597 -3.65 7.96 -19.92
C ALA A 597 -3.35 8.23 -21.40
N ALA A 598 -3.37 7.19 -22.23
CA ALA A 598 -3.20 7.28 -23.68
C ALA A 598 -4.52 7.25 -24.46
N ASN A 599 -5.64 7.61 -23.85
CA ASN A 599 -6.93 7.69 -24.55
C ASN A 599 -6.95 8.85 -25.55
N LEU A 600 -7.47 8.57 -26.76
CA LEU A 600 -7.65 9.57 -27.79
C LEU A 600 -8.84 10.49 -27.49
N ILE A 601 -8.58 11.79 -27.36
CA ILE A 601 -9.64 12.80 -27.15
C ILE A 601 -10.24 13.33 -28.45
N ASN A 602 -9.54 13.16 -29.58
CA ASN A 602 -9.99 13.59 -30.91
C ASN A 602 -10.27 12.41 -31.88
N SER A 603 -10.66 11.26 -31.33
CA SER A 603 -10.89 10.03 -32.09
C SER A 603 -11.77 10.23 -33.34
N THR A 604 -12.82 11.06 -33.26
CA THR A 604 -13.68 11.37 -34.40
C THR A 604 -12.91 12.09 -35.52
N ALA A 605 -12.07 13.06 -35.18
CA ALA A 605 -11.29 13.80 -36.18
C ALA A 605 -10.21 12.89 -36.83
N VAL A 606 -9.53 12.08 -36.02
CA VAL A 606 -8.59 11.06 -36.55
C VAL A 606 -9.26 10.15 -37.53
N LEU A 607 -10.47 9.67 -37.20
CA LEU A 607 -11.21 8.73 -38.02
C LEU A 607 -11.85 9.33 -39.29
N THR A 608 -12.33 10.59 -39.18
CA THR A 608 -13.08 11.20 -40.29
C THR A 608 -12.24 12.07 -41.19
N THR A 609 -11.19 12.67 -40.70
CA THR A 609 -10.38 13.64 -41.43
C THR A 609 -8.91 13.26 -41.56
N GLY A 610 -8.47 12.17 -40.89
CA GLY A 610 -7.06 11.78 -40.80
C GLY A 610 -6.22 12.76 -39.97
N ALA A 611 -6.87 13.51 -39.03
CA ALA A 611 -6.15 14.41 -38.15
C ALA A 611 -5.12 13.65 -37.28
N ALA A 612 -4.05 14.31 -36.88
CA ALA A 612 -3.07 13.72 -35.98
C ALA A 612 -3.74 13.32 -34.63
N PRO A 613 -3.38 12.17 -34.04
CA PRO A 613 -3.90 11.76 -32.74
C PRO A 613 -3.57 12.77 -31.65
N VAL A 614 -4.56 13.08 -30.80
CA VAL A 614 -4.38 13.88 -29.59
C VAL A 614 -4.81 13.01 -28.40
N TYR A 615 -3.90 12.79 -27.49
CA TYR A 615 -4.14 11.96 -26.29
C TYR A 615 -4.61 12.81 -25.11
N ALA A 616 -5.30 12.17 -24.16
CA ALA A 616 -5.63 12.79 -22.88
C ALA A 616 -4.35 13.17 -22.12
N ASP A 617 -4.45 14.22 -21.32
CA ASP A 617 -3.34 14.60 -20.43
C ASP A 617 -3.12 13.49 -19.38
N PRO A 618 -1.93 12.86 -19.35
CA PRO A 618 -1.63 11.80 -18.40
C PRO A 618 -1.32 12.31 -16.99
N ARG A 619 -1.23 13.64 -16.80
CA ARG A 619 -0.79 14.26 -15.55
C ARG A 619 -1.93 14.39 -14.56
N PHE A 620 -1.58 14.34 -13.28
CA PHE A 620 -2.41 14.78 -12.17
C PHE A 620 -1.61 15.73 -11.26
N ASN A 621 -2.32 16.68 -10.63
CA ASN A 621 -1.71 17.71 -9.80
C ASN A 621 -1.25 17.16 -8.45
N SER A 622 -0.34 17.90 -7.79
CA SER A 622 0.03 17.68 -6.40
C SER A 622 -1.15 17.95 -5.47
N GLU A 623 -1.29 17.09 -4.46
CA GLU A 623 -2.25 17.24 -3.37
C GLU A 623 -1.63 18.08 -2.26
N LYS A 624 -2.36 19.05 -1.71
CA LYS A 624 -1.92 19.95 -0.63
C LYS A 624 -2.79 19.75 0.60
N VAL A 625 -2.18 19.81 1.78
CA VAL A 625 -2.89 19.63 3.05
C VAL A 625 -2.47 20.70 4.04
N ASP A 626 -3.45 21.46 4.53
CA ASP A 626 -3.31 22.37 5.66
C ASP A 626 -3.94 21.72 6.89
N ALA A 627 -3.17 21.53 7.94
CA ALA A 627 -3.61 20.87 9.16
C ALA A 627 -3.44 21.79 10.38
N TYR A 628 -4.44 21.75 11.24
CA TYR A 628 -4.48 22.42 12.53
C TYR A 628 -4.66 21.37 13.61
N GLU A 629 -3.84 21.41 14.64
CA GLU A 629 -3.89 20.45 15.75
C GLU A 629 -3.80 21.18 17.10
N PHE A 630 -4.59 20.72 18.04
CA PHE A 630 -4.50 21.09 19.45
C PHE A 630 -4.49 19.82 20.29
N GLY A 631 -3.55 19.71 21.23
CA GLY A 631 -3.44 18.51 22.04
C GLY A 631 -3.00 18.78 23.48
N VAL A 632 -3.27 17.78 24.31
CA VAL A 632 -2.84 17.71 25.70
C VAL A 632 -2.21 16.33 25.93
N LYS A 633 -1.02 16.32 26.49
CA LYS A 633 -0.33 15.11 26.94
C LYS A 633 -0.03 15.21 28.43
N GLY A 634 -0.14 14.11 29.14
CA GLY A 634 0.17 14.13 30.57
C GLY A 634 0.20 12.77 31.22
N LYS A 635 0.70 12.73 32.46
CA LYS A 635 0.74 11.51 33.26
C LYS A 635 -0.37 11.58 34.33
N ILE A 636 -1.12 10.52 34.50
CA ILE A 636 -2.12 10.32 35.57
C ILE A 636 -1.66 9.11 36.38
N GLY A 637 -0.91 9.39 37.44
CA GLY A 637 -0.23 8.36 38.19
C GLY A 637 0.84 7.65 37.34
N ARG A 638 0.63 6.36 37.03
CA ARG A 638 1.54 5.56 36.19
C ARG A 638 1.04 5.41 34.74
N LEU A 639 0.02 6.15 34.37
CA LEU A 639 -0.56 6.10 33.01
C LEU A 639 -0.25 7.37 32.26
N ASN A 640 0.11 7.23 31.00
CA ASN A 640 0.21 8.32 30.04
C ASN A 640 -1.15 8.51 29.38
N ALA A 641 -1.64 9.76 29.33
CA ALA A 641 -2.91 10.13 28.73
C ALA A 641 -2.69 11.23 27.69
N ASN A 642 -3.09 10.99 26.45
CA ASN A 642 -2.92 11.90 25.34
C ASN A 642 -4.27 12.15 24.66
N VAL A 643 -4.55 13.43 24.38
CA VAL A 643 -5.73 13.85 23.60
C VAL A 643 -5.26 14.79 22.52
N ALA A 644 -5.73 14.60 21.28
CA ALA A 644 -5.51 15.53 20.19
C ALA A 644 -6.81 15.77 19.42
N VAL A 645 -7.08 17.02 19.07
CA VAL A 645 -8.15 17.42 18.15
C VAL A 645 -7.47 17.97 16.90
N PHE A 646 -7.93 17.55 15.73
CA PHE A 646 -7.31 17.91 14.47
C PHE A 646 -8.35 18.34 13.42
N HIS A 647 -7.92 19.22 12.53
CA HIS A 647 -8.65 19.64 11.33
C HIS A 647 -7.67 19.66 10.16
N MET A 648 -7.97 18.94 9.10
CA MET A 648 -7.14 18.83 7.90
C MET A 648 -7.97 19.19 6.68
N ASP A 649 -7.63 20.27 5.99
CA ASP A 649 -8.20 20.65 4.70
C ASP A 649 -7.27 20.21 3.58
N MET A 650 -7.83 19.51 2.57
CA MET A 650 -7.09 18.94 1.46
C MET A 650 -7.54 19.59 0.15
N GLY A 651 -6.59 20.21 -0.56
CA GLY A 651 -6.78 20.75 -1.91
C GLY A 651 -6.17 19.82 -2.96
N ASP A 652 -6.79 19.77 -4.13
CA ASP A 652 -6.37 18.89 -5.24
C ASP A 652 -6.18 17.43 -4.83
N PHE A 653 -7.05 16.93 -3.94
CA PHE A 653 -6.95 15.60 -3.36
C PHE A 653 -6.94 14.52 -4.45
N GLN A 654 -5.91 13.68 -4.44
CA GLN A 654 -5.71 12.65 -5.46
C GLN A 654 -6.57 11.43 -5.18
N VAL A 655 -7.33 11.01 -6.17
CA VAL A 655 -8.21 9.85 -6.11
C VAL A 655 -7.89 8.90 -7.26
N LEU A 656 -7.86 7.61 -6.96
CA LEU A 656 -7.80 6.54 -7.95
C LEU A 656 -9.14 5.83 -8.00
N GLU A 657 -9.76 5.73 -9.18
CA GLU A 657 -10.99 5.00 -9.43
C GLU A 657 -10.74 3.84 -10.39
N PHE A 658 -11.26 2.65 -10.06
CA PHE A 658 -11.35 1.54 -11.00
C PHE A 658 -12.66 1.63 -11.79
N THR A 659 -12.59 1.84 -13.10
CA THR A 659 -13.75 2.04 -13.97
C THR A 659 -14.45 0.75 -14.37
N GLY A 660 -13.98 -0.41 -13.92
CA GLY A 660 -14.42 -1.75 -14.34
C GLY A 660 -13.49 -2.40 -15.37
N VAL A 661 -12.53 -1.65 -15.90
CA VAL A 661 -11.52 -2.15 -16.87
C VAL A 661 -10.15 -1.52 -16.67
N GLN A 662 -10.07 -0.34 -16.06
CA GLN A 662 -8.83 0.46 -15.96
C GLN A 662 -8.85 1.31 -14.70
N PHE A 663 -7.66 1.72 -14.24
CA PHE A 663 -7.48 2.65 -13.14
C PHE A 663 -7.26 4.06 -13.67
N THR A 664 -8.03 5.01 -13.17
CA THR A 664 -7.90 6.42 -13.53
C THR A 664 -7.59 7.25 -12.30
N THR A 665 -6.51 8.01 -12.37
CA THR A 665 -6.13 8.98 -11.32
C THR A 665 -6.62 10.36 -11.71
N PHE A 666 -7.27 11.06 -10.79
CA PHE A 666 -7.71 12.45 -10.98
C PHE A 666 -7.69 13.21 -9.65
N ASN A 667 -7.73 14.54 -9.72
CA ASN A 667 -7.79 15.39 -8.55
C ASN A 667 -9.24 15.80 -8.25
N VAL A 668 -9.54 15.87 -6.95
CA VAL A 668 -10.77 16.41 -6.39
C VAL A 668 -10.42 17.74 -5.71
N TYR A 669 -11.14 18.81 -6.05
CA TYR A 669 -10.82 20.16 -5.62
C TYR A 669 -10.70 20.31 -4.10
N ALA A 670 -11.59 19.67 -3.31
CA ALA A 670 -11.60 19.83 -1.87
C ALA A 670 -12.10 18.57 -1.13
N ALA A 671 -11.34 18.16 -0.15
CA ALA A 671 -11.72 17.15 0.85
C ALA A 671 -11.33 17.62 2.24
N ARG A 672 -11.85 16.99 3.29
CA ARG A 672 -11.58 17.38 4.69
C ARG A 672 -11.55 16.15 5.58
N SER A 673 -10.67 16.16 6.60
CA SER A 673 -10.72 15.26 7.76
C SER A 673 -10.70 16.08 9.05
N LEU A 674 -11.70 15.88 9.88
CA LEU A 674 -11.84 16.52 11.20
C LEU A 674 -12.02 15.42 12.24
N GLY A 675 -11.38 15.53 13.41
CA GLY A 675 -11.55 14.49 14.43
C GLY A 675 -10.87 14.74 15.75
N MET A 676 -10.98 13.71 16.58
CA MET A 676 -10.36 13.66 17.91
C MET A 676 -9.74 12.27 18.12
N GLU A 677 -8.58 12.25 18.74
CA GLU A 677 -7.85 11.06 19.14
C GLU A 677 -7.62 11.08 20.64
N PHE A 678 -7.72 9.91 21.25
CA PHE A 678 -7.42 9.68 22.67
C PHE A 678 -6.55 8.44 22.80
N GLU A 679 -5.53 8.51 23.66
CA GLU A 679 -4.68 7.38 24.02
C GLU A 679 -4.47 7.37 25.53
N LEU A 680 -4.57 6.19 26.13
CA LEU A 680 -4.28 5.93 27.54
C LEU A 680 -3.49 4.63 27.64
N PHE A 681 -2.27 4.67 28.13
CA PHE A 681 -1.41 3.50 28.23
C PHE A 681 -0.46 3.59 29.42
N GLY A 682 -0.02 2.44 29.90
CA GLY A 682 0.92 2.31 31.01
C GLY A 682 0.55 1.22 32.00
N LYS A 683 1.23 1.20 33.13
CA LYS A 683 1.03 0.23 34.21
C LYS A 683 -0.07 0.71 35.17
N LEU A 684 -1.15 -0.06 35.29
CA LEU A 684 -2.19 0.18 36.29
C LEU A 684 -1.75 -0.33 37.66
N THR A 685 -1.04 -1.46 37.68
CA THR A 685 -0.34 -2.03 38.86
C THR A 685 1.01 -2.59 38.39
N ASP A 686 1.83 -3.12 39.30
CA ASP A 686 3.13 -3.72 38.92
C ASP A 686 2.97 -4.88 37.93
N ASN A 687 1.83 -5.58 37.97
CA ASN A 687 1.54 -6.75 37.16
C ASN A 687 0.55 -6.49 36.03
N LEU A 688 -0.12 -5.34 36.00
CA LEU A 688 -1.21 -5.08 35.08
C LEU A 688 -0.94 -3.80 34.25
N SER A 689 -0.82 -3.96 32.97
CA SER A 689 -0.69 -2.86 32.01
C SER A 689 -1.95 -2.75 31.14
N ILE A 690 -2.30 -1.54 30.76
CA ILE A 690 -3.40 -1.24 29.86
C ILE A 690 -2.91 -0.41 28.68
N ASN A 691 -3.55 -0.61 27.53
CA ASN A 691 -3.45 0.29 26.38
C ASN A 691 -4.84 0.46 25.79
N THR A 692 -5.32 1.67 25.75
CA THR A 692 -6.64 2.01 25.19
C THR A 692 -6.47 3.25 24.32
N ALA A 693 -7.00 3.19 23.12
CA ALA A 693 -7.02 4.34 22.24
C ALA A 693 -8.28 4.34 21.39
N PHE A 694 -8.78 5.51 21.04
CA PHE A 694 -9.84 5.65 20.07
C PHE A 694 -9.64 6.88 19.18
N THR A 695 -10.25 6.82 18.00
CA THR A 695 -10.27 7.92 17.04
C THR A 695 -11.70 8.11 16.56
N VAL A 696 -12.16 9.36 16.60
CA VAL A 696 -13.42 9.80 16.00
C VAL A 696 -13.08 10.69 14.82
N THR A 697 -13.63 10.41 13.63
CA THR A 697 -13.31 11.19 12.42
C THR A 697 -14.56 11.50 11.59
N ASP A 698 -14.61 12.70 10.99
CA ASP A 698 -15.51 13.05 9.88
C ASP A 698 -14.64 13.37 8.65
N SER A 699 -14.36 12.36 7.86
CA SER A 699 -13.52 12.45 6.65
C SER A 699 -14.39 12.35 5.41
N LYS A 700 -14.43 13.42 4.58
CA LYS A 700 -15.34 13.50 3.43
C LYS A 700 -14.83 14.40 2.31
N TYR A 701 -15.34 14.15 1.11
CA TYR A 701 -15.27 15.10 0.01
C TYR A 701 -16.23 16.25 0.29
N LEU A 702 -15.81 17.49 0.09
CA LEU A 702 -16.70 18.64 0.31
C LEU A 702 -17.73 18.80 -0.83
N SER A 703 -18.79 19.54 -0.58
CA SER A 703 -19.86 19.74 -1.57
C SER A 703 -19.40 20.45 -2.86
N ASN A 704 -18.34 21.25 -2.78
CA ASN A 704 -17.69 21.93 -3.89
C ASN A 704 -16.55 21.13 -4.54
N CYS A 705 -16.43 19.85 -4.25
CA CYS A 705 -15.32 18.99 -4.64
C CYS A 705 -15.09 18.90 -6.16
N ALA A 706 -16.09 19.22 -6.96
CA ALA A 706 -16.04 19.19 -8.43
C ALA A 706 -15.64 20.53 -9.07
N GLN A 707 -15.26 21.54 -8.29
CA GLN A 707 -14.86 22.85 -8.82
C GLN A 707 -13.57 22.74 -9.62
N GLY A 708 -13.54 23.29 -10.84
CA GLY A 708 -12.32 23.29 -11.68
C GLY A 708 -11.90 21.94 -12.26
N VAL A 709 -12.66 20.87 -12.02
CA VAL A 709 -12.35 19.54 -12.53
C VAL A 709 -12.55 19.47 -14.05
N ALA A 710 -11.62 18.81 -14.74
CA ALA A 710 -11.69 18.61 -16.18
C ALA A 710 -12.98 17.88 -16.60
N PRO A 711 -13.62 18.25 -17.72
CA PRO A 711 -14.89 17.68 -18.15
C PRO A 711 -14.92 16.15 -18.24
N ALA A 712 -13.79 15.53 -18.59
CA ALA A 712 -13.68 14.07 -18.68
C ALA A 712 -13.87 13.37 -17.32
N ASN A 713 -13.40 13.98 -16.23
CA ASN A 713 -13.44 13.43 -14.87
C ASN A 713 -14.65 13.94 -14.06
N LEU A 714 -15.34 14.97 -14.57
CA LEU A 714 -16.41 15.65 -13.85
C LEU A 714 -17.55 14.71 -13.38
N PRO A 715 -18.06 13.75 -14.19
CA PRO A 715 -19.09 12.83 -13.71
C PRO A 715 -18.65 11.93 -12.56
N SER A 716 -17.40 11.45 -12.58
CA SER A 716 -16.84 10.66 -11.49
C SER A 716 -16.70 11.47 -10.21
N VAL A 717 -16.15 12.69 -10.32
CA VAL A 717 -15.96 13.57 -9.16
C VAL A 717 -17.29 14.03 -8.56
N GLN A 718 -18.29 14.38 -9.36
CA GLN A 718 -19.61 14.78 -8.86
C GLN A 718 -20.27 13.71 -7.98
N ARG A 719 -20.05 12.42 -8.28
CA ARG A 719 -20.54 11.31 -7.45
C ARG A 719 -19.85 11.19 -6.10
N LEU A 720 -18.67 11.81 -5.93
CA LEU A 720 -17.92 11.83 -4.67
C LEU A 720 -18.32 12.97 -3.76
N CYS A 721 -18.76 14.11 -4.30
CA CYS A 721 -19.02 15.33 -3.53
C CYS A 721 -20.05 15.11 -2.42
N GLY A 722 -19.71 15.53 -1.20
CA GLY A 722 -20.51 15.30 0.00
C GLY A 722 -20.42 13.91 0.60
N GLN A 723 -19.73 12.97 -0.05
CA GLN A 723 -19.60 11.59 0.42
C GLN A 723 -18.37 11.41 1.29
N LYS A 724 -18.38 10.37 2.16
CA LYS A 724 -17.23 10.01 3.00
C LYS A 724 -16.05 9.52 2.18
N LEU A 725 -14.85 9.72 2.69
CA LEU A 725 -13.63 9.15 2.09
C LEU A 725 -13.67 7.62 2.19
N THR A 726 -12.93 6.97 1.30
CA THR A 726 -12.83 5.51 1.27
C THR A 726 -12.01 5.00 2.44
N ASN A 727 -12.47 3.92 3.09
CA ASN A 727 -11.82 3.30 4.24
C ASN A 727 -11.54 4.28 5.40
N ALA A 728 -12.44 5.24 5.60
CA ALA A 728 -12.42 6.22 6.69
C ALA A 728 -13.64 6.00 7.61
N PRO A 729 -13.57 5.07 8.58
CA PRO A 729 -14.64 4.86 9.55
C PRO A 729 -14.79 6.08 10.47
N ASP A 730 -16.01 6.36 10.92
CA ASP A 730 -16.27 7.49 11.83
C ASP A 730 -15.71 7.25 13.24
N PHE A 731 -15.59 5.99 13.62
CA PHE A 731 -15.10 5.59 14.93
C PHE A 731 -14.25 4.33 14.84
N THR A 732 -13.08 4.36 15.44
CA THR A 732 -12.21 3.20 15.65
C THR A 732 -11.70 3.21 17.09
N ALA A 733 -11.55 2.03 17.68
CA ALA A 733 -11.04 1.90 19.02
C ALA A 733 -10.21 0.63 19.19
N VAL A 734 -9.21 0.70 20.04
CA VAL A 734 -8.45 -0.44 20.53
C VAL A 734 -8.45 -0.43 22.05
N ALA A 735 -8.54 -1.60 22.67
CA ALA A 735 -8.43 -1.77 24.10
C ALA A 735 -7.67 -3.05 24.40
N GLY A 736 -6.58 -2.95 25.14
CA GLY A 736 -5.72 -4.06 25.51
C GLY A 736 -5.39 -4.10 27.00
N ILE A 737 -5.31 -5.31 27.52
CA ILE A 737 -4.91 -5.58 28.90
C ILE A 737 -3.80 -6.63 28.84
N THR A 738 -2.68 -6.36 29.54
CA THR A 738 -1.58 -7.29 29.71
C THR A 738 -1.34 -7.53 31.19
N TYR A 739 -1.35 -8.80 31.59
CA TYR A 739 -1.00 -9.24 32.94
C TYR A 739 0.31 -9.99 32.91
N GLU A 740 1.27 -9.60 33.75
CA GLU A 740 2.60 -10.20 33.86
C GLU A 740 2.89 -10.50 35.33
N THR A 741 3.35 -11.72 35.60
CA THR A 741 3.73 -12.11 36.96
C THR A 741 4.77 -13.24 36.96
N THR A 742 5.45 -13.39 38.06
CA THR A 742 6.33 -14.54 38.33
C THR A 742 5.57 -15.61 39.10
N LEU A 743 5.62 -16.86 38.67
CA LEU A 743 4.90 -17.97 39.27
C LEU A 743 5.65 -18.52 40.51
N GLY A 744 5.17 -18.16 41.67
CA GLY A 744 5.73 -18.65 42.93
C GLY A 744 7.22 -18.41 43.07
N THR A 745 7.95 -19.39 43.62
CA THR A 745 9.42 -19.36 43.80
C THR A 745 10.20 -20.00 42.66
N SER A 746 9.46 -20.49 41.62
CA SER A 746 10.12 -21.19 40.49
C SER A 746 10.85 -20.26 39.54
N GLY A 747 10.60 -18.95 39.61
CA GLY A 747 11.17 -17.96 38.70
C GLY A 747 10.57 -17.99 37.27
N TRP A 748 9.55 -18.83 37.01
CA TRP A 748 8.84 -18.79 35.73
C TRP A 748 7.97 -17.55 35.61
N GLY A 749 8.08 -16.88 34.47
CA GLY A 749 7.20 -15.76 34.12
C GLY A 749 5.92 -16.24 33.45
N LEU A 750 4.80 -15.61 33.77
CA LEU A 750 3.52 -15.75 33.09
C LEU A 750 3.12 -14.40 32.49
N THR A 751 2.86 -14.39 31.19
CA THR A 751 2.29 -13.22 30.50
C THR A 751 0.95 -13.62 29.89
N ALA A 752 -0.09 -12.81 30.10
CA ALA A 752 -1.39 -12.95 29.45
C ALA A 752 -1.81 -11.61 28.85
N ASN A 753 -2.17 -11.60 27.58
CA ASN A 753 -2.61 -10.40 26.86
C ASN A 753 -3.94 -10.68 26.15
N VAL A 754 -4.86 -9.74 26.27
CA VAL A 754 -6.09 -9.68 25.46
C VAL A 754 -6.20 -8.28 24.87
N ASN A 755 -6.50 -8.24 23.59
CA ASN A 755 -6.61 -6.99 22.83
C ASN A 755 -7.85 -7.07 21.94
N ALA A 756 -8.68 -6.03 21.98
CA ALA A 756 -9.87 -5.87 21.14
C ALA A 756 -9.68 -4.66 20.20
N ASN A 757 -10.03 -4.85 18.94
CA ASN A 757 -9.99 -3.80 17.91
C ASN A 757 -11.38 -3.66 17.31
N TYR A 758 -11.99 -2.49 17.46
CA TYR A 758 -13.29 -2.15 16.90
C TYR A 758 -13.12 -1.15 15.74
N SER A 759 -13.83 -1.40 14.65
CA SER A 759 -13.96 -0.46 13.53
C SER A 759 -15.43 -0.23 13.24
N GLY A 760 -15.85 1.02 13.21
CA GLY A 760 -17.16 1.41 12.73
C GLY A 760 -17.35 1.14 11.23
N ARG A 761 -18.59 1.24 10.78
CA ARG A 761 -18.95 1.05 9.38
C ARG A 761 -18.16 1.98 8.47
N ARG A 762 -17.64 1.44 7.35
CA ARG A 762 -16.84 2.20 6.39
C ARG A 762 -17.17 1.82 4.95
N ARG A 763 -17.02 2.79 4.05
CA ARG A 763 -17.09 2.53 2.61
C ARG A 763 -15.77 1.93 2.13
N THR A 764 -15.85 0.88 1.31
CA THR A 764 -14.70 0.08 0.87
C THR A 764 -14.26 0.36 -0.58
N THR A 765 -15.01 1.18 -1.32
CA THR A 765 -14.70 1.57 -2.70
C THR A 765 -14.53 3.08 -2.86
N THR A 766 -13.79 3.50 -3.90
CA THR A 766 -13.72 4.91 -4.31
C THR A 766 -15.00 5.39 -5.01
N GLN A 767 -15.75 4.52 -5.69
CA GLN A 767 -17.07 4.87 -6.24
C GLN A 767 -18.08 5.07 -5.10
N ALA A 768 -18.50 6.30 -4.86
CA ALA A 768 -19.43 6.58 -3.77
C ALA A 768 -20.90 6.33 -4.14
N LEU A 769 -21.29 6.73 -5.34
CA LEU A 769 -22.65 6.62 -5.84
C LEU A 769 -22.64 5.99 -7.24
N ASP A 770 -23.71 5.27 -7.58
CA ASP A 770 -23.94 4.78 -8.95
C ASP A 770 -24.34 5.91 -9.90
N THR A 771 -24.60 5.60 -11.15
CA THR A 771 -25.03 6.59 -12.17
C THR A 771 -26.39 7.20 -11.90
N ASN A 772 -27.20 6.60 -11.02
CA ASN A 772 -28.50 7.11 -10.59
C ASN A 772 -28.40 7.95 -9.31
N GLY A 773 -27.18 8.18 -8.80
CA GLY A 773 -26.95 8.91 -7.56
C GLY A 773 -27.27 8.11 -6.29
N LEU A 774 -27.34 6.78 -6.37
CA LEU A 774 -27.67 5.91 -5.25
C LEU A 774 -26.42 5.19 -4.74
N PRO A 775 -26.27 5.03 -3.41
CA PRO A 775 -25.18 4.24 -2.84
C PRO A 775 -25.40 2.74 -3.12
N ASN A 776 -24.32 2.04 -3.45
CA ASN A 776 -24.36 0.60 -3.54
C ASN A 776 -24.17 -0.01 -2.14
N PRO A 777 -25.12 -0.83 -1.64
CA PRO A 777 -25.03 -1.42 -0.30
C PRO A 777 -23.82 -2.37 -0.14
N PHE A 778 -23.31 -2.95 -1.23
CA PHE A 778 -22.18 -3.86 -1.22
C PHE A 778 -20.80 -3.17 -1.15
N ASP A 779 -20.77 -1.85 -1.21
CA ASP A 779 -19.59 -1.01 -1.08
C ASP A 779 -19.28 -0.65 0.37
N TRP A 780 -19.90 -1.33 1.33
CA TRP A 780 -19.72 -1.07 2.74
C TRP A 780 -19.22 -2.30 3.48
N GLN A 781 -18.28 -2.10 4.37
CA GLN A 781 -17.95 -3.00 5.45
C GLN A 781 -18.72 -2.51 6.68
N GLU A 782 -19.61 -3.36 7.21
CA GLU A 782 -20.31 -3.07 8.47
C GLU A 782 -19.31 -3.01 9.64
N ASP A 783 -19.76 -2.44 10.77
CA ASP A 783 -18.93 -2.40 11.98
C ASP A 783 -18.60 -3.81 12.47
N TYR A 784 -17.42 -3.94 13.06
CA TYR A 784 -16.92 -5.21 13.56
C TYR A 784 -15.97 -5.04 14.74
N MET A 785 -15.78 -6.12 15.48
CA MET A 785 -14.78 -6.21 16.54
C MET A 785 -13.96 -7.49 16.40
N LYS A 786 -12.65 -7.35 16.23
CA LYS A 786 -11.69 -8.46 16.26
C LYS A 786 -11.03 -8.51 17.63
N VAL A 787 -10.98 -9.70 18.22
CA VAL A 787 -10.33 -9.94 19.52
C VAL A 787 -9.10 -10.79 19.30
N ASN A 788 -7.98 -10.41 19.90
CA ASN A 788 -6.74 -11.18 19.91
C ASN A 788 -6.43 -11.59 21.37
N ALA A 789 -5.84 -12.76 21.56
CA ALA A 789 -5.44 -13.23 22.89
C ALA A 789 -4.11 -13.98 22.82
N ARG A 790 -3.32 -13.86 23.88
CA ARG A 790 -2.03 -14.53 24.05
C ARG A 790 -1.83 -14.95 25.48
N ILE A 791 -1.18 -16.10 25.67
CA ILE A 791 -0.72 -16.57 26.96
C ILE A 791 0.70 -17.14 26.77
N GLY A 792 1.64 -16.65 27.55
CA GLY A 792 3.04 -17.01 27.48
C GLY A 792 3.59 -17.48 28.82
N LEU A 793 4.50 -18.42 28.76
CA LEU A 793 5.31 -18.89 29.87
C LEU A 793 6.78 -18.71 29.53
N SER A 794 7.53 -17.97 30.36
CA SER A 794 8.96 -17.80 30.20
C SER A 794 9.72 -18.54 31.30
N MET A 795 10.85 -19.14 30.92
CA MET A 795 11.80 -19.73 31.86
C MET A 795 12.47 -18.64 32.69
N PRO A 796 13.03 -18.97 33.87
CA PRO A 796 13.82 -18.04 34.66
C PRO A 796 14.89 -17.35 33.82
N GLY A 797 14.96 -16.02 33.89
CA GLY A 797 15.88 -15.20 33.08
C GLY A 797 15.43 -14.96 31.63
N ASP A 798 14.19 -15.27 31.28
CA ASP A 798 13.58 -15.05 29.96
C ASP A 798 14.34 -15.60 28.75
N MET A 799 15.25 -16.58 29.00
CA MET A 799 16.06 -17.17 27.93
C MET A 799 15.21 -17.95 26.92
N ILE A 800 14.17 -18.63 27.38
CA ILE A 800 13.22 -19.37 26.52
C ILE A 800 11.80 -19.06 26.97
N SER A 801 10.93 -18.75 26.01
CA SER A 801 9.50 -18.58 26.27
C SER A 801 8.65 -19.37 25.27
N PHE A 802 7.48 -19.80 25.73
CA PHE A 802 6.45 -20.50 24.97
C PHE A 802 5.18 -19.65 24.99
N GLU A 803 4.60 -19.39 23.86
CA GLU A 803 3.41 -18.53 23.73
C GLU A 803 2.35 -19.22 22.87
N LEU A 804 1.17 -19.42 23.42
CA LEU A 804 -0.03 -19.74 22.67
C LEU A 804 -0.74 -18.43 22.31
N TRP A 805 -1.13 -18.30 21.07
CA TRP A 805 -1.76 -17.08 20.58
C TRP A 805 -2.91 -17.36 19.62
N ALA A 806 -3.86 -16.44 19.57
CA ALA A 806 -4.86 -16.37 18.54
C ALA A 806 -5.13 -14.91 18.17
N THR A 807 -5.22 -14.65 16.87
CA THR A 807 -5.69 -13.38 16.31
C THR A 807 -7.06 -13.55 15.68
N ASN A 808 -7.88 -12.50 15.73
CA ASN A 808 -9.26 -12.56 15.25
C ASN A 808 -10.04 -13.78 15.84
N LEU A 809 -10.03 -13.93 17.17
CA LEU A 809 -10.71 -15.02 17.90
C LEU A 809 -12.20 -15.11 17.55
N THR A 810 -12.83 -13.96 17.32
CA THR A 810 -14.23 -13.83 16.89
C THR A 810 -14.47 -14.38 15.50
N ASN A 811 -13.41 -14.58 14.71
CA ASN A 811 -13.45 -15.02 13.31
C ASN A 811 -14.30 -14.11 12.41
N GLU A 812 -14.16 -12.81 12.59
CA GLU A 812 -14.81 -11.81 11.75
C GLU A 812 -14.19 -11.80 10.35
N ILE A 813 -14.99 -12.02 9.34
CA ILE A 813 -14.59 -11.96 7.94
C ILE A 813 -14.88 -10.56 7.42
N THR A 814 -13.84 -9.80 7.17
CA THR A 814 -13.92 -8.39 6.76
C THR A 814 -13.37 -8.18 5.36
N ARG A 815 -13.88 -7.15 4.70
CA ARG A 815 -13.44 -6.72 3.38
C ARG A 815 -12.67 -5.42 3.50
N GLY A 816 -11.47 -5.41 2.96
CA GLY A 816 -10.62 -4.21 2.96
C GLY A 816 -11.00 -3.24 1.84
N VAL A 817 -11.15 -3.75 0.64
CA VAL A 817 -11.51 -2.98 -0.56
C VAL A 817 -12.57 -3.75 -1.37
N THR A 818 -13.50 -3.02 -1.95
CA THR A 818 -14.41 -3.55 -2.98
C THR A 818 -14.24 -2.76 -4.27
N SER A 819 -14.42 -3.44 -5.40
CA SER A 819 -14.33 -2.82 -6.72
C SER A 819 -15.40 -3.35 -7.66
N ASN A 820 -15.59 -2.67 -8.78
CA ASN A 820 -16.46 -3.16 -9.86
C ASN A 820 -15.92 -4.49 -10.38
N THR A 821 -16.82 -5.43 -10.66
CA THR A 821 -16.44 -6.64 -11.38
C THR A 821 -16.28 -6.31 -12.86
N PRO A 822 -15.14 -6.64 -13.48
CA PRO A 822 -14.93 -6.40 -14.90
C PRO A 822 -16.03 -6.99 -15.77
N LEU A 823 -16.40 -6.27 -16.83
CA LEU A 823 -17.40 -6.68 -17.85
C LEU A 823 -18.80 -7.00 -17.31
N ARG A 824 -19.15 -6.60 -16.11
CA ARG A 824 -20.48 -6.79 -15.50
C ARG A 824 -21.46 -5.65 -15.78
N GLY A 825 -21.32 -5.01 -16.92
CA GLY A 825 -22.17 -3.91 -17.36
C GLY A 825 -21.64 -2.53 -17.00
N GLY A 826 -22.44 -1.49 -17.35
CA GLY A 826 -22.02 -0.09 -17.18
C GLY A 826 -22.06 0.40 -15.72
N PRO A 827 -21.80 1.69 -15.51
CA PRO A 827 -21.68 2.32 -14.19
C PRO A 827 -22.92 2.28 -13.28
N GLY A 828 -23.99 1.62 -13.64
CA GLY A 828 -25.19 1.42 -12.78
C GLY A 828 -25.32 0.00 -12.24
N THR A 829 -24.40 -0.90 -12.59
CA THR A 829 -24.47 -2.28 -12.10
C THR A 829 -23.98 -2.36 -10.66
N ARG A 830 -24.56 -3.29 -9.90
CA ARG A 830 -24.25 -3.51 -8.49
C ARG A 830 -23.30 -4.69 -8.28
N SER A 831 -22.68 -5.22 -9.33
CA SER A 831 -21.71 -6.29 -9.22
C SER A 831 -20.44 -5.80 -8.55
N ARG A 832 -19.96 -6.57 -7.56
CA ARG A 832 -18.77 -6.22 -6.77
C ARG A 832 -17.94 -7.44 -6.47
N VAL A 833 -16.62 -7.22 -6.53
CA VAL A 833 -15.63 -8.11 -5.91
C VAL A 833 -15.07 -7.45 -4.66
N GLY A 834 -14.67 -8.26 -3.69
CA GLY A 834 -14.11 -7.80 -2.42
C GLY A 834 -12.86 -8.54 -2.04
N PHE A 835 -11.83 -7.78 -1.63
CA PHE A 835 -10.59 -8.33 -1.09
C PHE A 835 -10.77 -8.61 0.38
N VAL A 836 -10.74 -9.90 0.75
CA VAL A 836 -11.04 -10.40 2.09
C VAL A 836 -9.78 -10.40 2.93
N GLU A 837 -9.88 -9.89 4.16
CA GLU A 837 -8.80 -9.88 5.14
C GLU A 837 -8.63 -11.25 5.82
N GLU A 838 -7.49 -11.44 6.51
CA GLU A 838 -7.15 -12.70 7.18
C GLU A 838 -8.23 -13.13 8.20
N PRO A 839 -8.67 -14.40 8.15
CA PRO A 839 -9.58 -14.99 9.12
C PRO A 839 -8.88 -15.20 10.47
N ARG A 840 -9.52 -15.95 11.38
CA ARG A 840 -8.91 -16.36 12.66
C ARG A 840 -7.64 -17.18 12.43
N MET A 841 -6.53 -16.69 13.01
CA MET A 841 -5.26 -17.39 13.06
C MET A 841 -4.95 -17.77 14.51
N TYR A 842 -4.31 -18.92 14.71
CA TYR A 842 -3.85 -19.37 16.04
C TYR A 842 -2.62 -20.25 15.91
N GLY A 843 -1.81 -20.28 16.95
CA GLY A 843 -0.58 -21.03 16.90
C GLY A 843 0.20 -21.02 18.21
N LEU A 844 1.39 -21.59 18.12
CA LEU A 844 2.42 -21.62 19.16
C LEU A 844 3.67 -20.89 18.64
N THR A 845 4.25 -20.04 19.48
CA THR A 845 5.55 -19.43 19.25
C THR A 845 6.52 -19.87 20.36
N VAL A 846 7.71 -20.27 19.97
CA VAL A 846 8.83 -20.50 20.87
C VAL A 846 9.86 -19.42 20.59
N ARG A 847 10.31 -18.72 21.65
CA ARG A 847 11.35 -17.71 21.56
C ARG A 847 12.55 -18.12 22.40
N ALA A 848 13.73 -17.94 21.87
CA ALA A 848 14.98 -18.06 22.61
C ALA A 848 15.79 -16.77 22.45
N LYS A 849 16.32 -16.27 23.56
CA LYS A 849 17.21 -15.10 23.63
C LYS A 849 18.52 -15.52 24.31
N PHE A 850 19.65 -15.03 23.85
CA PHE A 850 20.98 -15.36 24.40
C PHE A 850 21.99 -14.22 24.24
#